data_b4111ccd7906a2d0a2f88cd4bf8f32c5
#
_entry.id   b4111ccd7906a2d0a2f88cd4bf8f32c5
#
_cell.length_a   1.000
_cell.length_b   1.000
_cell.length_c   1.000
_cell.angle_alpha   90.00
_cell.angle_beta   90.00
_cell.angle_gamma   90.00
#
_symmetry.space_group_name_H-M   'P 1'
#
loop_
_entity.id
_entity.type
_entity.pdbx_description
1 polymer ?
#
loop_
_entity_poly.entity_id
_entity_poly.type
_entity_poly.pdbx_seq_one_letter_code
_entity_poly.pdbx_strand_id
1 'polypeptide(L)'
;MAEVDLLPSAASLTFQVFSGCVQGYQLITDAKNMPAEFQYLRVRLKTEQYRLLDWAHVVQLDEQDDHLLISNASKGLLLDVLDQQNKLLQQFGRVDEKYRRLRRPLLTDIEEPNGVLPDPPAYSPVEPTSPGISRVDSEFQSRFPQSEALLRKSLDWAKKTRTYPKRLAWSSWDKTKVETLILKLSAFNDFMREMLNASQLQTLASKQTRTEFQIMQLNGRIEQLVQIFESALTLKSSKSRIPTDPLRAFLQARGFADKEDEVGTEKPSMHNLAALAQIKALNSAIDSDELTDEFTKDLALGHTASEIKSVELNKNDITVIDKETEDTSESQRVEAYYQPPSQRKQQVWIEWKSYDPLTFNSGPDDKVHERVKALAALLKENNRTDQFRAPHCLGYFRDIDPVGEDRCRFGLVFEKPSGVHPSTRPISLLELLRDQSPKAEIPSLTDRITLACRIAECIERLHAVNWLHKGLRSSNILFFSDTGARDLDFGSPYISGFDYSRPAQNEDLTEKPPENAASDLYRHPRVQGTGNRETASAGGFKKSYDLYSLGVVLLEIAYWKPIDQVLGIPNLHEARPSTTIKVRSRLLDEKEGYLKHVRSHLGNTVQGVVKACLEGPPAFGLMEGADERREEIGAELQRQFYEKVVKQLGDMRV
;
A
#
# COMPACT_ATOMS: atom_id res chain seq x y z
N MET A 1 -27.58 -43.21 -10.94
CA MET A 1 -28.27 -41.94 -10.79
C MET A 1 -27.44 -40.95 -11.56
N ALA A 2 -27.96 -40.45 -12.67
CA ALA A 2 -27.26 -39.52 -13.55
C ALA A 2 -27.20 -38.16 -12.87
N GLU A 3 -25.98 -37.61 -12.74
CA GLU A 3 -25.78 -36.21 -12.40
C GLU A 3 -26.43 -35.37 -13.49
N VAL A 4 -27.48 -34.67 -13.12
CA VAL A 4 -28.07 -33.63 -13.95
C VAL A 4 -27.11 -32.47 -13.94
N ASP A 5 -26.33 -32.30 -15.01
CA ASP A 5 -25.63 -31.06 -15.33
C ASP A 5 -26.65 -29.91 -15.31
N LEU A 6 -26.69 -29.19 -14.21
CA LEU A 6 -27.38 -27.93 -14.10
C LEU A 6 -26.73 -26.96 -15.10
N LEU A 7 -27.43 -26.72 -16.21
CA LEU A 7 -27.13 -25.64 -17.13
C LEU A 7 -26.86 -24.37 -16.33
N PRO A 8 -25.73 -23.65 -16.57
CA PRO A 8 -25.48 -22.39 -15.88
C PRO A 8 -26.67 -21.48 -16.12
N SER A 9 -27.28 -20.99 -15.03
CA SER A 9 -28.34 -19.99 -15.05
C SER A 9 -27.95 -18.90 -16.06
N ALA A 10 -28.85 -18.53 -16.99
CA ALA A 10 -28.56 -17.59 -18.04
C ALA A 10 -27.93 -16.32 -17.44
N ALA A 11 -26.66 -16.10 -17.74
CA ALA A 11 -25.97 -14.90 -17.28
C ALA A 11 -26.71 -13.68 -17.84
N SER A 12 -26.89 -12.63 -17.04
CA SER A 12 -27.59 -11.42 -17.46
C SER A 12 -26.95 -10.82 -18.73
N LEU A 13 -27.72 -10.12 -19.55
CA LEU A 13 -27.18 -9.48 -20.75
C LEU A 13 -26.08 -8.49 -20.40
N THR A 14 -26.26 -7.74 -19.32
CA THR A 14 -25.28 -6.78 -18.81
C THR A 14 -23.96 -7.47 -18.43
N PHE A 15 -24.03 -8.60 -17.72
CA PHE A 15 -22.84 -9.38 -17.38
C PHE A 15 -22.14 -9.98 -18.61
N GLN A 16 -22.90 -10.37 -19.64
CA GLN A 16 -22.34 -10.89 -20.89
C GLN A 16 -21.49 -9.80 -21.60
N VAL A 17 -22.05 -8.60 -21.77
CA VAL A 17 -21.34 -7.47 -22.41
C VAL A 17 -20.14 -7.04 -21.57
N PHE A 18 -20.30 -6.93 -20.26
CA PHE A 18 -19.20 -6.64 -19.32
C PHE A 18 -18.06 -7.67 -19.44
N SER A 19 -18.38 -8.96 -19.47
CA SER A 19 -17.38 -10.02 -19.64
C SER A 19 -16.63 -9.90 -20.96
N GLY A 20 -17.30 -9.44 -22.01
CA GLY A 20 -16.68 -9.07 -23.29
C GLY A 20 -15.67 -7.92 -23.14
N CYS A 21 -16.01 -6.87 -22.39
CA CYS A 21 -15.07 -5.78 -22.09
C CYS A 21 -13.84 -6.29 -21.33
N VAL A 22 -14.05 -7.06 -20.26
CA VAL A 22 -12.95 -7.64 -19.45
C VAL A 22 -12.01 -8.49 -20.32
N GLN A 23 -12.57 -9.31 -21.22
CA GLN A 23 -11.78 -10.11 -22.16
C GLN A 23 -11.01 -9.24 -23.14
N GLY A 24 -11.62 -8.17 -23.67
CA GLY A 24 -10.97 -7.22 -24.57
C GLY A 24 -9.76 -6.55 -23.92
N TYR A 25 -9.91 -6.05 -22.70
CA TYR A 25 -8.79 -5.52 -21.92
C TYR A 25 -7.68 -6.57 -21.74
N GLN A 26 -8.04 -7.78 -21.33
CA GLN A 26 -7.08 -8.86 -21.10
C GLN A 26 -6.29 -9.21 -22.37
N LEU A 27 -6.96 -9.34 -23.51
CA LEU A 27 -6.29 -9.65 -24.77
C LEU A 27 -5.33 -8.57 -25.24
N ILE A 28 -5.67 -7.29 -25.04
CA ILE A 28 -4.79 -6.18 -25.38
C ILE A 28 -3.60 -6.13 -24.43
N THR A 29 -3.81 -6.33 -23.13
CA THR A 29 -2.72 -6.34 -22.14
C THR A 29 -1.80 -7.55 -22.31
N ASP A 30 -2.30 -8.70 -22.74
CA ASP A 30 -1.54 -9.93 -22.96
C ASP A 30 -0.90 -10.03 -24.36
N ALA A 31 -1.08 -9.00 -25.19
CA ALA A 31 -0.52 -8.99 -26.53
C ALA A 31 1.01 -9.06 -26.51
N LYS A 32 1.59 -9.93 -27.35
CA LYS A 32 3.02 -10.22 -27.39
C LYS A 32 3.85 -9.11 -28.04
N ASN A 33 5.18 -9.14 -27.79
CA ASN A 33 6.17 -8.27 -28.42
C ASN A 33 5.93 -6.77 -28.19
N MET A 34 5.57 -6.39 -26.98
CA MET A 34 5.46 -4.99 -26.60
C MET A 34 6.86 -4.39 -26.45
N PRO A 35 7.16 -3.27 -27.15
CA PRO A 35 8.40 -2.53 -26.93
C PRO A 35 8.51 -2.05 -25.47
N ALA A 36 9.73 -2.00 -24.93
CA ALA A 36 9.99 -1.55 -23.56
C ALA A 36 9.42 -0.14 -23.30
N GLU A 37 9.54 0.75 -24.27
CA GLU A 37 9.05 2.13 -24.23
C GLU A 37 7.51 2.28 -24.18
N PHE A 38 6.74 1.19 -24.37
CA PHE A 38 5.28 1.18 -24.31
C PHE A 38 4.73 0.41 -23.12
N GLN A 39 5.58 -0.13 -22.24
CA GLN A 39 5.14 -0.91 -21.08
C GLN A 39 4.23 -0.12 -20.14
N TYR A 40 4.42 1.20 -20.02
CA TYR A 40 3.55 2.07 -19.23
C TYR A 40 2.10 2.12 -19.78
N LEU A 41 1.88 1.99 -21.09
CA LEU A 41 0.55 1.90 -21.69
C LEU A 41 -0.15 0.59 -21.31
N ARG A 42 0.61 -0.50 -21.21
CA ARG A 42 0.12 -1.80 -20.75
C ARG A 42 -0.33 -1.74 -19.29
N VAL A 43 0.50 -1.12 -18.43
CA VAL A 43 0.16 -0.85 -17.03
C VAL A 43 -1.13 -0.06 -16.95
N ARG A 44 -1.25 1.01 -17.75
CA ARG A 44 -2.43 1.85 -17.78
C ARG A 44 -3.69 1.10 -18.19
N LEU A 45 -3.64 0.32 -19.27
CA LEU A 45 -4.77 -0.50 -19.70
C LEU A 45 -5.20 -1.47 -18.59
N LYS A 46 -4.24 -2.08 -17.92
CA LYS A 46 -4.53 -3.00 -16.82
C LYS A 46 -5.19 -2.30 -15.64
N THR A 47 -4.75 -1.09 -15.32
CA THR A 47 -5.38 -0.28 -14.25
C THR A 47 -6.82 0.11 -14.63
N GLU A 48 -7.09 0.49 -15.89
CA GLU A 48 -8.45 0.78 -16.33
C GLU A 48 -9.35 -0.49 -16.28
N GLN A 49 -8.80 -1.67 -16.55
CA GLN A 49 -9.50 -2.94 -16.35
C GLN A 49 -9.90 -3.13 -14.88
N TYR A 50 -9.01 -2.85 -13.94
CA TYR A 50 -9.32 -2.95 -12.50
C TYR A 50 -10.33 -1.90 -12.05
N ARG A 51 -10.28 -0.68 -12.58
CA ARG A 51 -11.32 0.33 -12.30
C ARG A 51 -12.72 -0.15 -12.70
N LEU A 52 -12.83 -0.79 -13.87
CA LEU A 52 -14.06 -1.40 -14.33
C LEU A 52 -14.52 -2.55 -13.42
N LEU A 53 -13.59 -3.42 -12.99
CA LEU A 53 -13.87 -4.54 -12.09
C LEU A 53 -14.31 -4.06 -10.69
N ASP A 54 -13.63 -3.08 -10.12
CA ASP A 54 -13.97 -2.51 -8.80
C ASP A 54 -15.37 -1.87 -8.83
N TRP A 55 -15.68 -1.13 -9.91
CA TRP A 55 -17.00 -0.55 -10.12
C TRP A 55 -18.07 -1.63 -10.23
N ALA A 56 -17.85 -2.65 -11.06
CA ALA A 56 -18.79 -3.75 -11.28
C ALA A 56 -19.09 -4.52 -9.99
N HIS A 57 -18.09 -4.68 -9.12
CA HIS A 57 -18.29 -5.32 -7.83
C HIS A 57 -19.15 -4.47 -6.89
N VAL A 58 -19.00 -3.13 -6.91
CA VAL A 58 -19.79 -2.22 -6.05
C VAL A 58 -21.27 -2.25 -6.43
N VAL A 59 -21.58 -2.41 -7.71
CA VAL A 59 -22.97 -2.49 -8.20
C VAL A 59 -23.51 -3.92 -8.23
N GLN A 60 -22.72 -4.94 -7.81
CA GLN A 60 -23.08 -6.36 -7.82
C GLN A 60 -23.46 -6.85 -9.23
N LEU A 61 -22.63 -6.52 -10.22
CA LEU A 61 -22.92 -6.79 -11.65
C LEU A 61 -22.92 -8.28 -11.99
N ASP A 62 -22.38 -9.14 -11.16
CA ASP A 62 -22.42 -10.60 -11.31
C ASP A 62 -23.71 -11.28 -10.83
N GLU A 63 -24.61 -10.51 -10.25
CA GLU A 63 -25.97 -10.92 -9.89
C GLU A 63 -26.92 -10.80 -11.09
N GLN A 64 -28.21 -11.06 -10.88
CA GLN A 64 -29.23 -10.84 -11.91
C GLN A 64 -29.46 -9.34 -12.15
N ASP A 65 -29.84 -8.95 -13.36
CA ASP A 65 -30.04 -7.54 -13.74
C ASP A 65 -31.03 -6.79 -12.81
N ASP A 66 -31.99 -7.49 -12.22
CA ASP A 66 -32.94 -6.91 -11.27
C ASP A 66 -32.31 -6.56 -9.91
N HIS A 67 -31.23 -7.23 -9.56
CA HIS A 67 -30.52 -7.03 -8.28
C HIS A 67 -29.39 -6.01 -8.38
N LEU A 68 -29.14 -5.43 -9.56
CA LEU A 68 -28.12 -4.40 -9.73
C LEU A 68 -28.39 -3.20 -8.82
N LEU A 69 -27.38 -2.81 -8.04
CA LEU A 69 -27.45 -1.71 -7.09
C LEU A 69 -27.26 -0.33 -7.78
N ILE A 70 -27.99 -0.11 -8.86
CA ILE A 70 -28.08 1.18 -9.58
C ILE A 70 -29.53 1.55 -9.84
N SER A 71 -29.78 2.83 -10.14
CA SER A 71 -31.15 3.28 -10.45
C SER A 71 -31.68 2.60 -11.72
N ASN A 72 -32.96 2.33 -11.78
CA ASN A 72 -33.57 1.72 -12.97
C ASN A 72 -33.39 2.58 -14.24
N ALA A 73 -33.33 3.91 -14.09
CA ALA A 73 -33.04 4.82 -15.20
C ALA A 73 -31.59 4.64 -15.74
N SER A 74 -30.66 4.24 -14.87
CA SER A 74 -29.26 4.03 -15.24
C SER A 74 -28.98 2.66 -15.84
N LYS A 75 -29.85 1.65 -15.66
CA LYS A 75 -29.63 0.28 -16.15
C LYS A 75 -29.52 0.20 -17.69
N GLY A 76 -30.41 0.88 -18.39
CA GLY A 76 -30.36 0.93 -19.85
C GLY A 76 -29.12 1.67 -20.36
N LEU A 77 -28.79 2.77 -19.71
CA LEU A 77 -27.61 3.57 -20.04
C LEU A 77 -26.31 2.80 -19.75
N LEU A 78 -26.25 2.01 -18.68
CA LEU A 78 -25.12 1.14 -18.37
C LEU A 78 -24.86 0.14 -19.50
N LEU A 79 -25.89 -0.53 -19.99
CA LEU A 79 -25.76 -1.50 -21.08
C LEU A 79 -25.23 -0.83 -22.36
N ASP A 80 -25.73 0.38 -22.70
CA ASP A 80 -25.26 1.14 -23.85
C ASP A 80 -23.76 1.51 -23.69
N VAL A 81 -23.33 1.94 -22.51
CA VAL A 81 -21.93 2.30 -22.22
C VAL A 81 -21.01 1.09 -22.33
N LEU A 82 -21.38 -0.03 -21.71
CA LEU A 82 -20.62 -1.27 -21.78
C LEU A 82 -20.54 -1.81 -23.22
N ASP A 83 -21.63 -1.70 -24.00
CA ASP A 83 -21.64 -2.12 -25.41
C ASP A 83 -20.72 -1.24 -26.27
N GLN A 84 -20.70 0.08 -26.04
CA GLN A 84 -19.77 0.98 -26.72
C GLN A 84 -18.31 0.69 -26.34
N GLN A 85 -18.04 0.44 -25.07
CA GLN A 85 -16.71 0.06 -24.58
C GLN A 85 -16.26 -1.27 -25.22
N ASN A 86 -17.12 -2.27 -25.25
CA ASN A 86 -16.86 -3.56 -25.88
C ASN A 86 -16.60 -3.42 -27.39
N LYS A 87 -17.41 -2.65 -28.11
CA LYS A 87 -17.20 -2.36 -29.55
C LYS A 87 -15.86 -1.69 -29.81
N LEU A 88 -15.48 -0.73 -28.98
CA LEU A 88 -14.20 -0.03 -29.08
C LEU A 88 -13.01 -1.00 -28.93
N LEU A 89 -13.06 -1.87 -27.92
CA LEU A 89 -12.05 -2.91 -27.69
C LEU A 89 -11.98 -3.92 -28.83
N GLN A 90 -13.14 -4.36 -29.37
CA GLN A 90 -13.20 -5.27 -30.51
C GLN A 90 -12.66 -4.64 -31.80
N GLN A 91 -12.99 -3.39 -32.07
CA GLN A 91 -12.51 -2.67 -33.26
C GLN A 91 -10.97 -2.55 -33.21
N PHE A 92 -10.41 -2.24 -32.03
CA PHE A 92 -8.98 -2.16 -31.85
C PHE A 92 -8.28 -3.49 -32.13
N GLY A 93 -8.82 -4.61 -31.66
CA GLY A 93 -8.31 -5.96 -31.95
C GLY A 93 -8.43 -6.37 -33.43
N ARG A 94 -9.48 -5.95 -34.15
CA ARG A 94 -9.66 -6.26 -35.59
C ARG A 94 -8.73 -5.50 -36.52
N VAL A 95 -8.31 -4.30 -36.14
CA VAL A 95 -7.34 -3.50 -36.92
C VAL A 95 -6.01 -4.25 -37.06
N ASP A 96 -5.58 -4.97 -36.02
CA ASP A 96 -4.35 -5.79 -36.09
C ASP A 96 -4.46 -6.93 -37.09
N GLU A 97 -5.59 -7.62 -37.19
CA GLU A 97 -5.78 -8.73 -38.11
C GLU A 97 -5.75 -8.29 -39.59
N LYS A 98 -6.28 -7.10 -39.89
CA LYS A 98 -6.22 -6.50 -41.24
C LYS A 98 -4.79 -6.13 -41.63
N TYR A 99 -4.01 -5.56 -40.74
CA TYR A 99 -2.61 -5.19 -41.00
C TYR A 99 -1.68 -6.41 -41.07
N ARG A 100 -1.99 -7.49 -40.36
CA ARG A 100 -1.21 -8.75 -40.43
C ARG A 100 -1.30 -9.41 -41.80
N ARG A 101 -2.41 -9.30 -42.50
CA ARG A 101 -2.57 -9.78 -43.89
C ARG A 101 -1.77 -8.96 -44.90
N LEU A 102 -1.55 -7.68 -44.62
CA LEU A 102 -0.77 -6.77 -45.45
C LEU A 102 0.76 -6.88 -45.23
N ARG A 103 1.22 -7.53 -44.17
CA ARG A 103 2.63 -7.76 -43.86
C ARG A 103 3.21 -9.08 -44.39
N ARG A 104 2.50 -9.83 -45.23
CA ARG A 104 3.14 -10.90 -46.00
C ARG A 104 4.11 -10.24 -46.97
N PRO A 105 5.45 -10.55 -46.87
CA PRO A 105 6.37 -9.99 -47.83
C PRO A 105 5.95 -10.39 -49.23
N LEU A 106 5.86 -9.42 -50.12
CA LEU A 106 5.65 -9.58 -51.57
C LEU A 106 6.84 -10.28 -52.26
N LEU A 107 7.77 -10.86 -51.53
CA LEU A 107 9.00 -11.51 -52.04
C LEU A 107 8.99 -13.01 -51.78
N THR A 108 7.98 -13.69 -52.29
CA THR A 108 7.99 -15.16 -52.46
C THR A 108 7.65 -15.59 -53.86
N ASP A 109 7.99 -14.77 -54.87
CA ASP A 109 7.97 -15.18 -56.27
C ASP A 109 9.41 -15.18 -56.80
N ILE A 110 10.27 -16.02 -56.21
CA ILE A 110 11.46 -16.54 -56.91
C ILE A 110 11.23 -18.04 -57.02
N GLU A 111 10.86 -18.46 -58.22
CA GLU A 111 10.90 -19.85 -58.65
C GLU A 111 12.32 -20.38 -58.46
N GLU A 112 12.53 -21.33 -57.56
CA GLU A 112 13.75 -22.09 -57.49
C GLU A 112 13.71 -23.24 -58.53
N PRO A 113 14.77 -23.40 -59.35
CA PRO A 113 14.86 -24.53 -60.27
C PRO A 113 15.11 -25.82 -59.49
N ASN A 114 14.49 -26.89 -59.96
CA ASN A 114 14.56 -28.26 -59.49
C ASN A 114 15.98 -28.70 -59.08
N GLY A 115 16.22 -28.82 -57.77
CA GLY A 115 17.40 -29.47 -57.20
C GLY A 115 16.96 -30.41 -56.08
N VAL A 116 17.16 -31.70 -56.30
CA VAL A 116 16.94 -32.78 -55.33
C VAL A 116 17.85 -32.51 -54.10
N LEU A 117 17.24 -32.19 -52.97
CA LEU A 117 17.92 -32.12 -51.68
C LEU A 117 17.97 -33.51 -51.02
N PRO A 118 19.08 -33.93 -50.42
CA PRO A 118 19.20 -35.18 -49.68
C PRO A 118 18.38 -35.15 -48.39
N ASP A 119 17.79 -36.30 -48.02
CA ASP A 119 17.04 -36.52 -46.81
C ASP A 119 17.80 -36.07 -45.54
N PRO A 120 17.16 -35.31 -44.63
CA PRO A 120 17.78 -34.99 -43.36
C PRO A 120 17.88 -36.25 -42.48
N PRO A 121 18.94 -36.34 -41.64
CA PRO A 121 19.12 -37.49 -40.76
C PRO A 121 17.97 -37.61 -39.74
N ALA A 122 17.58 -38.86 -39.47
CA ALA A 122 16.53 -39.21 -38.53
C ALA A 122 16.79 -38.62 -37.14
N TYR A 123 15.96 -37.64 -36.74
CA TYR A 123 15.93 -37.14 -35.39
C TYR A 123 15.13 -38.08 -34.48
N SER A 124 15.74 -38.47 -33.38
CA SER A 124 15.08 -39.11 -32.26
C SER A 124 13.91 -38.24 -31.75
N PRO A 125 12.80 -38.80 -31.32
CA PRO A 125 11.68 -38.03 -30.81
C PRO A 125 12.09 -37.34 -29.50
N VAL A 126 12.37 -36.06 -29.58
CA VAL A 126 12.39 -35.18 -28.40
C VAL A 126 10.92 -34.96 -28.01
N GLU A 127 10.57 -35.32 -26.80
CA GLU A 127 9.26 -35.04 -26.23
C GLU A 127 8.88 -33.57 -26.48
N PRO A 128 7.61 -33.27 -26.83
CA PRO A 128 7.19 -31.90 -27.04
C PRO A 128 7.20 -31.18 -25.69
N THR A 129 8.30 -30.47 -25.41
CA THR A 129 8.31 -29.43 -24.39
C THR A 129 7.20 -28.47 -24.75
N SER A 130 6.23 -28.35 -23.86
CA SER A 130 5.13 -27.39 -23.91
C SER A 130 5.64 -26.04 -24.41
N PRO A 131 4.98 -25.35 -25.35
CA PRO A 131 5.43 -24.06 -25.85
C PRO A 131 5.50 -23.11 -24.65
N GLY A 132 6.71 -22.76 -24.26
CA GLY A 132 6.94 -21.87 -23.15
C GLY A 132 6.13 -20.58 -23.34
N ILE A 133 5.19 -20.35 -22.46
CA ILE A 133 4.66 -19.01 -22.21
C ILE A 133 5.90 -18.16 -22.01
N SER A 134 6.09 -17.10 -22.82
CA SER A 134 7.31 -16.31 -22.74
C SER A 134 7.42 -15.81 -21.29
N ARG A 135 8.57 -15.99 -20.67
CA ARG A 135 8.82 -15.66 -19.26
C ARG A 135 8.37 -14.23 -18.91
N VAL A 136 8.51 -13.31 -19.87
CA VAL A 136 8.16 -11.89 -19.76
C VAL A 136 6.64 -11.67 -19.62
N ASP A 137 5.81 -12.44 -20.33
CA ASP A 137 4.35 -12.26 -20.28
C ASP A 137 3.74 -12.82 -19.00
N SER A 138 4.31 -13.92 -18.46
CA SER A 138 3.90 -14.47 -17.17
C SER A 138 4.28 -13.55 -16.01
N GLU A 139 5.44 -12.89 -16.11
CA GLU A 139 5.94 -11.93 -15.12
C GLU A 139 5.06 -10.67 -15.07
N PHE A 140 4.64 -10.12 -16.21
CA PHE A 140 3.75 -8.96 -16.21
C PHE A 140 2.40 -9.26 -15.53
N GLN A 141 1.81 -10.41 -15.81
CA GLN A 141 0.54 -10.79 -15.20
C GLN A 141 0.64 -10.98 -13.68
N SER A 142 1.77 -11.49 -13.18
CA SER A 142 1.99 -11.68 -11.74
C SER A 142 2.07 -10.36 -10.97
N ARG A 143 2.29 -9.23 -11.65
CA ARG A 143 2.39 -7.88 -11.08
C ARG A 143 1.04 -7.25 -10.71
N PHE A 144 -0.08 -7.93 -10.98
CA PHE A 144 -1.42 -7.43 -10.71
C PHE A 144 -2.24 -8.49 -9.95
N PRO A 145 -3.23 -8.06 -9.13
CA PRO A 145 -4.08 -8.99 -8.40
C PRO A 145 -4.77 -9.96 -9.36
N GLN A 146 -4.58 -11.27 -9.19
CA GLN A 146 -5.11 -12.31 -10.08
C GLN A 146 -6.36 -13.01 -9.50
N SER A 147 -6.66 -12.75 -8.23
CA SER A 147 -7.59 -13.56 -7.44
C SER A 147 -9.02 -13.03 -7.37
N GLU A 148 -9.38 -11.98 -8.09
CA GLU A 148 -10.76 -11.49 -8.05
C GLU A 148 -11.72 -12.50 -8.71
N ALA A 149 -12.69 -12.97 -7.93
CA ALA A 149 -13.69 -13.94 -8.38
C ALA A 149 -14.45 -13.45 -9.64
N LEU A 150 -14.74 -12.16 -9.68
CA LEU A 150 -15.42 -11.52 -10.80
C LEU A 150 -14.58 -11.55 -12.09
N LEU A 151 -13.26 -11.29 -12.01
CA LEU A 151 -12.35 -11.40 -13.15
C LEU A 151 -12.33 -12.83 -13.71
N ARG A 152 -12.17 -13.83 -12.84
CA ARG A 152 -12.17 -15.24 -13.24
C ARG A 152 -13.52 -15.65 -13.86
N LYS A 153 -14.62 -15.31 -13.19
CA LYS A 153 -15.99 -15.59 -13.68
C LYS A 153 -16.21 -14.98 -15.06
N SER A 154 -15.79 -13.74 -15.28
CA SER A 154 -15.89 -13.04 -16.57
C SER A 154 -15.04 -13.67 -17.67
N LEU A 155 -13.76 -14.00 -17.36
CA LEU A 155 -12.87 -14.64 -18.34
C LEU A 155 -13.31 -16.07 -18.69
N ASP A 156 -13.82 -16.84 -17.74
CA ASP A 156 -14.31 -18.20 -17.96
C ASP A 156 -15.60 -18.19 -18.80
N TRP A 157 -16.48 -17.21 -18.56
CA TRP A 157 -17.65 -17.01 -19.42
C TRP A 157 -17.22 -16.61 -20.83
N ALA A 158 -16.33 -15.64 -20.98
CA ALA A 158 -15.85 -15.12 -22.26
C ALA A 158 -15.10 -16.18 -23.08
N LYS A 159 -14.38 -17.13 -22.47
CA LYS A 159 -13.76 -18.28 -23.16
C LYS A 159 -14.77 -19.15 -23.89
N LYS A 160 -16.00 -19.25 -23.37
CA LYS A 160 -17.09 -20.06 -23.97
C LYS A 160 -17.71 -19.39 -25.22
N THR A 161 -17.67 -18.05 -25.30
CA THR A 161 -18.37 -17.28 -26.34
C THR A 161 -17.54 -16.91 -27.57
N ARG A 162 -16.19 -17.07 -27.52
CA ARG A 162 -15.23 -16.86 -28.64
C ARG A 162 -15.39 -15.54 -29.39
N THR A 163 -15.57 -14.43 -28.71
CA THR A 163 -15.83 -13.11 -29.29
C THR A 163 -14.58 -12.43 -29.87
N TYR A 164 -13.38 -12.81 -29.44
CA TYR A 164 -12.12 -12.16 -29.80
C TYR A 164 -11.13 -13.13 -30.48
N PRO A 165 -10.17 -12.59 -31.27
CA PRO A 165 -9.07 -13.39 -31.81
C PRO A 165 -8.20 -13.95 -30.68
N LYS A 166 -7.60 -15.13 -30.90
CA LYS A 166 -6.87 -15.86 -29.85
C LYS A 166 -5.64 -15.17 -29.30
N ARG A 167 -4.96 -14.30 -30.06
CA ARG A 167 -3.72 -13.59 -29.67
C ARG A 167 -3.54 -12.34 -30.51
N LEU A 168 -3.01 -11.28 -29.90
CA LEU A 168 -2.64 -10.01 -30.51
C LEU A 168 -1.15 -9.77 -30.39
N ALA A 169 -0.57 -8.90 -31.24
CA ALA A 169 0.82 -8.52 -31.20
C ALA A 169 0.97 -6.99 -31.20
N TRP A 170 1.78 -6.43 -30.30
CA TRP A 170 2.01 -5.00 -30.17
C TRP A 170 2.79 -4.37 -31.32
N SER A 171 3.56 -5.16 -32.04
CA SER A 171 4.46 -4.67 -33.10
C SER A 171 3.74 -3.95 -34.26
N SER A 172 2.42 -4.06 -34.34
CA SER A 172 1.59 -3.43 -35.38
C SER A 172 0.85 -2.17 -34.88
N TRP A 173 0.95 -1.82 -33.61
CA TRP A 173 0.16 -0.74 -33.03
C TRP A 173 0.94 0.58 -32.96
N ASP A 174 0.23 1.64 -33.32
CA ASP A 174 0.70 3.00 -33.18
C ASP A 174 0.46 3.48 -31.76
N LYS A 175 1.47 4.07 -31.13
CA LYS A 175 1.43 4.64 -29.77
C LYS A 175 0.22 5.54 -29.58
N THR A 176 0.01 6.47 -30.50
CA THR A 176 -1.08 7.47 -30.45
C THR A 176 -2.46 6.82 -30.46
N LYS A 177 -2.61 5.71 -31.19
CA LYS A 177 -3.88 4.95 -31.22
C LYS A 177 -4.16 4.25 -29.92
N VAL A 178 -3.13 3.68 -29.26
CA VAL A 178 -3.26 3.07 -27.94
C VAL A 178 -3.59 4.10 -26.89
N GLU A 179 -2.90 5.23 -26.88
CA GLU A 179 -3.19 6.36 -25.99
C GLU A 179 -4.62 6.87 -26.15
N THR A 180 -5.08 7.03 -27.39
CA THR A 180 -6.46 7.43 -27.69
C THR A 180 -7.46 6.39 -27.20
N LEU A 181 -7.18 5.09 -27.38
CA LEU A 181 -8.01 4.01 -26.84
C LEU A 181 -8.13 4.13 -25.31
N ILE A 182 -7.00 4.28 -24.62
CA ILE A 182 -6.97 4.38 -23.15
C ILE A 182 -7.78 5.59 -22.68
N LEU A 183 -7.63 6.74 -23.33
CA LEU A 183 -8.39 7.94 -22.97
C LEU A 183 -9.90 7.72 -23.08
N LYS A 184 -10.36 7.06 -24.14
CA LYS A 184 -11.78 6.73 -24.33
C LYS A 184 -12.29 5.73 -23.28
N LEU A 185 -11.48 4.71 -22.96
CA LEU A 185 -11.82 3.73 -21.93
C LEU A 185 -11.89 4.36 -20.54
N SER A 186 -10.95 5.27 -20.22
CA SER A 186 -10.97 6.05 -18.99
C SER A 186 -12.23 6.91 -18.87
N ALA A 187 -12.60 7.60 -19.95
CA ALA A 187 -13.82 8.43 -19.97
C ALA A 187 -15.10 7.60 -19.72
N PHE A 188 -15.18 6.36 -20.23
CA PHE A 188 -16.30 5.46 -19.91
C PHE A 188 -16.30 5.03 -18.45
N ASN A 189 -15.14 4.72 -17.87
CA ASN A 189 -15.04 4.36 -16.45
C ASN A 189 -15.40 5.55 -15.54
N ASP A 190 -14.99 6.76 -15.89
CA ASP A 190 -15.35 8.00 -15.17
C ASP A 190 -16.87 8.22 -15.23
N PHE A 191 -17.48 8.07 -16.41
CA PHE A 191 -18.92 8.19 -16.57
C PHE A 191 -19.70 7.15 -15.74
N MET A 192 -19.28 5.89 -15.73
CA MET A 192 -19.93 4.88 -14.90
C MET A 192 -19.86 5.20 -13.40
N ARG A 193 -18.79 5.85 -12.95
CA ARG A 193 -18.66 6.33 -11.57
C ARG A 193 -19.76 7.34 -11.20
N GLU A 194 -20.18 8.21 -12.11
CA GLU A 194 -21.26 9.17 -11.88
C GLU A 194 -22.65 8.54 -11.67
N MET A 195 -22.82 7.26 -12.03
CA MET A 195 -24.06 6.51 -11.77
C MET A 195 -24.22 6.06 -10.31
N LEU A 196 -23.17 6.20 -9.48
CA LEU A 196 -23.12 5.74 -8.09
C LEU A 196 -23.63 6.79 -7.12
N ASN A 197 -24.29 6.34 -6.04
CA ASN A 197 -24.63 7.19 -4.91
C ASN A 197 -23.42 7.43 -3.97
N ALA A 198 -23.56 8.33 -3.01
CA ALA A 198 -22.48 8.72 -2.09
C ALA A 198 -21.87 7.53 -1.32
N SER A 199 -22.68 6.59 -0.82
CA SER A 199 -22.21 5.41 -0.10
C SER A 199 -21.44 4.46 -1.02
N GLN A 200 -21.92 4.27 -2.25
CA GLN A 200 -21.24 3.45 -3.26
C GLN A 200 -19.94 4.09 -3.73
N LEU A 201 -19.88 5.42 -3.86
CA LEU A 201 -18.65 6.15 -4.18
C LEU A 201 -17.60 5.96 -3.08
N GLN A 202 -17.99 6.00 -1.81
CA GLN A 202 -17.09 5.73 -0.70
C GLN A 202 -16.57 4.28 -0.73
N THR A 203 -17.44 3.31 -1.00
CA THR A 203 -17.08 1.90 -1.15
C THR A 203 -16.13 1.70 -2.33
N LEU A 204 -16.40 2.35 -3.47
CA LEU A 204 -15.54 2.29 -4.66
C LEU A 204 -14.16 2.88 -4.37
N ALA A 205 -14.09 4.04 -3.70
CA ALA A 205 -12.82 4.66 -3.31
C ALA A 205 -11.99 3.73 -2.41
N SER A 206 -12.61 3.09 -1.42
CA SER A 206 -11.94 2.13 -0.55
C SER A 206 -11.41 0.91 -1.34
N LYS A 207 -12.19 0.40 -2.29
CA LYS A 207 -11.75 -0.72 -3.15
C LYS A 207 -10.59 -0.32 -4.07
N GLN A 208 -10.67 0.84 -4.71
CA GLN A 208 -9.60 1.34 -5.58
C GLN A 208 -8.31 1.54 -4.79
N THR A 209 -8.38 2.14 -3.60
CA THR A 209 -7.23 2.25 -2.71
C THR A 209 -6.62 0.88 -2.40
N ARG A 210 -7.46 -0.11 -2.10
CA ARG A 210 -7.00 -1.48 -1.89
C ARG A 210 -6.27 -2.05 -3.10
N THR A 211 -6.87 -1.92 -4.29
CA THR A 211 -6.26 -2.38 -5.55
C THR A 211 -4.91 -1.72 -5.80
N GLU A 212 -4.77 -0.42 -5.51
CA GLU A 212 -3.51 0.33 -5.61
C GLU A 212 -2.43 -0.26 -4.68
N PHE A 213 -2.77 -0.54 -3.42
CA PHE A 213 -1.82 -1.18 -2.49
C PHE A 213 -1.47 -2.61 -2.89
N GLN A 214 -2.41 -3.39 -3.41
CA GLN A 214 -2.11 -4.73 -3.95
C GLN A 214 -1.15 -4.66 -5.15
N ILE A 215 -1.33 -3.69 -6.05
CA ILE A 215 -0.39 -3.44 -7.14
C ILE A 215 0.99 -3.09 -6.57
N MET A 216 1.07 -2.24 -5.55
CA MET A 216 2.36 -1.93 -4.90
C MET A 216 3.01 -3.14 -4.25
N GLN A 217 2.25 -4.02 -3.63
CA GLN A 217 2.77 -5.26 -3.04
C GLN A 217 3.42 -6.19 -4.08
N LEU A 218 2.85 -6.24 -5.28
CA LEU A 218 3.27 -7.12 -6.38
C LEU A 218 4.34 -6.51 -7.30
N ASN A 219 4.78 -5.27 -7.04
CA ASN A 219 5.80 -4.58 -7.83
C ASN A 219 6.90 -4.08 -6.89
N GLY A 220 8.06 -4.74 -6.92
CA GLY A 220 9.19 -4.46 -6.03
C GLY A 220 10.38 -3.82 -6.73
N ARG A 221 10.55 -4.02 -8.05
CA ARG A 221 11.71 -3.52 -8.79
C ARG A 221 11.51 -2.08 -9.24
N ILE A 222 12.58 -1.29 -9.22
CA ILE A 222 12.57 0.14 -9.57
C ILE A 222 11.99 0.36 -10.98
N GLU A 223 12.38 -0.44 -11.96
CA GLU A 223 11.88 -0.32 -13.33
C GLU A 223 10.36 -0.52 -13.43
N GLN A 224 9.81 -1.41 -12.60
CA GLN A 224 8.36 -1.64 -12.54
C GLN A 224 7.64 -0.43 -11.93
N LEU A 225 8.22 0.17 -10.90
CA LEU A 225 7.67 1.36 -10.23
C LEU A 225 7.74 2.59 -11.13
N VAL A 226 8.81 2.77 -11.90
CA VAL A 226 8.94 3.82 -12.93
C VAL A 226 7.84 3.65 -13.98
N GLN A 227 7.59 2.44 -14.48
CA GLN A 227 6.51 2.19 -15.45
C GLN A 227 5.12 2.55 -14.89
N ILE A 228 4.87 2.25 -13.60
CA ILE A 228 3.63 2.62 -12.94
C ILE A 228 3.51 4.15 -12.85
N PHE A 229 4.58 4.83 -12.48
CA PHE A 229 4.64 6.27 -12.40
C PHE A 229 4.41 6.94 -13.77
N GLU A 230 5.11 6.51 -14.81
CA GLU A 230 4.94 7.00 -16.18
C GLU A 230 3.50 6.80 -16.69
N SER A 231 2.87 5.68 -16.33
CA SER A 231 1.48 5.41 -16.71
C SER A 231 0.49 6.47 -16.21
N ALA A 232 0.80 7.14 -15.11
CA ALA A 232 -0.01 8.21 -14.54
C ALA A 232 0.28 9.60 -15.15
N LEU A 233 1.51 9.83 -15.61
CA LEU A 233 1.91 11.13 -16.21
C LEU A 233 1.24 11.39 -17.55
N THR A 234 0.98 10.37 -18.33
CA THR A 234 0.40 10.48 -19.69
C THR A 234 -0.94 11.22 -19.70
N LEU A 235 -1.62 11.32 -18.54
CA LEU A 235 -2.87 12.09 -18.40
C LEU A 235 -2.67 13.61 -18.39
N LYS A 236 -1.54 14.10 -17.90
CA LYS A 236 -1.33 15.55 -17.75
C LYS A 236 -1.14 16.25 -19.11
N SER A 237 -0.55 15.55 -20.09
CA SER A 237 -0.26 16.12 -21.40
C SER A 237 -1.43 16.08 -22.39
N SER A 238 -2.41 15.20 -22.16
CA SER A 238 -3.50 14.94 -23.13
C SER A 238 -4.76 15.76 -22.90
N LYS A 239 -4.91 16.45 -21.75
CA LYS A 239 -6.12 17.24 -21.44
C LYS A 239 -6.37 18.43 -22.40
N SER A 240 -5.39 18.83 -23.21
CA SER A 240 -5.52 20.02 -24.08
C SER A 240 -5.98 19.73 -25.52
N ARG A 241 -6.18 18.48 -25.93
CA ARG A 241 -6.53 18.13 -27.33
C ARG A 241 -7.48 16.94 -27.42
N ILE A 242 -8.71 17.05 -26.92
CA ILE A 242 -9.78 16.14 -27.34
C ILE A 242 -10.49 16.82 -28.51
N PRO A 243 -10.37 16.29 -29.77
CA PRO A 243 -11.19 16.75 -30.87
C PRO A 243 -12.66 16.42 -30.53
N THR A 244 -13.60 17.13 -31.15
CA THR A 244 -15.03 16.86 -31.14
C THR A 244 -15.29 15.38 -31.49
N ASP A 245 -15.34 14.53 -30.47
CA ASP A 245 -15.41 13.08 -30.59
C ASP A 245 -16.87 12.60 -30.54
N PRO A 246 -17.23 11.56 -31.27
CA PRO A 246 -18.53 10.88 -31.16
C PRO A 246 -18.93 10.51 -29.74
N LEU A 247 -17.94 10.22 -28.87
CA LEU A 247 -18.17 9.95 -27.44
C LEU A 247 -18.69 11.17 -26.68
N ARG A 248 -18.12 12.36 -26.93
CA ARG A 248 -18.57 13.62 -26.32
C ARG A 248 -19.99 13.96 -26.80
N ALA A 249 -20.25 13.79 -28.09
CA ALA A 249 -21.60 13.96 -28.65
C ALA A 249 -22.60 12.96 -28.06
N PHE A 250 -22.18 11.70 -27.84
CA PHE A 250 -23.00 10.68 -27.20
C PHE A 250 -23.32 11.03 -25.75
N LEU A 251 -22.36 11.47 -24.97
CA LEU A 251 -22.54 11.87 -23.57
C LEU A 251 -23.39 13.15 -23.46
N GLN A 252 -23.16 14.14 -24.31
CA GLN A 252 -23.94 15.38 -24.37
C GLN A 252 -25.40 15.13 -24.80
N ALA A 253 -25.63 14.27 -25.77
CA ALA A 253 -26.97 13.89 -26.22
C ALA A 253 -27.81 13.20 -25.11
N ARG A 254 -27.16 12.67 -24.08
CA ARG A 254 -27.79 12.05 -22.91
C ARG A 254 -27.90 12.98 -21.69
N GLY A 255 -27.62 14.29 -21.86
CA GLY A 255 -27.84 15.30 -20.83
C GLY A 255 -26.65 15.50 -19.86
N PHE A 256 -25.49 14.94 -20.17
CA PHE A 256 -24.27 15.20 -19.44
C PHE A 256 -23.60 16.45 -20.04
N ALA A 257 -23.86 17.60 -19.42
CA ALA A 257 -23.16 18.82 -19.74
C ALA A 257 -21.70 18.71 -19.32
N ASP A 258 -20.78 19.23 -20.17
CA ASP A 258 -19.44 19.54 -19.73
C ASP A 258 -19.55 20.51 -18.53
N LYS A 259 -19.35 20.01 -17.33
CA LYS A 259 -18.97 20.85 -16.22
C LYS A 259 -17.54 21.29 -16.50
N GLU A 260 -17.40 22.35 -17.31
CA GLU A 260 -16.17 23.09 -17.39
C GLU A 260 -15.95 23.69 -15.99
N ASP A 261 -14.86 23.26 -15.36
CA ASP A 261 -14.14 23.96 -14.32
C ASP A 261 -14.93 24.51 -13.13
N GLU A 262 -15.59 23.67 -12.35
CA GLU A 262 -15.51 23.88 -10.92
C GLU A 262 -14.24 23.20 -10.42
N VAL A 263 -13.27 24.05 -10.03
CA VAL A 263 -12.05 23.71 -9.32
C VAL A 263 -12.40 23.09 -7.98
N GLY A 264 -12.68 21.82 -7.98
CA GLY A 264 -13.04 20.95 -6.86
C GLY A 264 -12.35 19.61 -7.03
N THR A 265 -11.05 19.57 -6.81
CA THR A 265 -10.29 18.59 -6.03
C THR A 265 -10.66 17.11 -6.15
N GLU A 266 -10.95 16.54 -7.32
CA GLU A 266 -10.79 15.10 -7.46
C GLU A 266 -9.55 14.80 -8.28
N LYS A 267 -8.49 14.38 -7.57
CA LYS A 267 -7.25 13.90 -8.18
C LYS A 267 -7.58 12.72 -9.10
N PRO A 268 -7.01 12.66 -10.32
CA PRO A 268 -7.20 11.50 -11.20
C PRO A 268 -6.86 10.21 -10.47
N SER A 269 -7.62 9.14 -10.69
CA SER A 269 -7.48 7.85 -9.99
C SER A 269 -6.05 7.26 -10.00
N MET A 270 -5.24 7.60 -11.00
CA MET A 270 -3.84 7.14 -11.09
C MET A 270 -2.86 7.97 -10.25
N HIS A 271 -3.29 9.09 -9.66
CA HIS A 271 -2.36 9.97 -8.93
C HIS A 271 -1.87 9.33 -7.64
N ASN A 272 -2.74 8.62 -6.92
CA ASN A 272 -2.37 7.92 -5.70
C ASN A 272 -1.39 6.78 -6.00
N LEU A 273 -1.67 6.00 -7.03
CA LEU A 273 -0.79 4.91 -7.45
C LEU A 273 0.60 5.43 -7.86
N ALA A 274 0.67 6.56 -8.56
CA ALA A 274 1.93 7.21 -8.90
C ALA A 274 2.70 7.67 -7.64
N ALA A 275 2.02 8.31 -6.69
CA ALA A 275 2.63 8.75 -5.44
C ALA A 275 3.17 7.56 -4.63
N LEU A 276 2.42 6.47 -4.55
CA LEU A 276 2.87 5.23 -3.89
C LEU A 276 4.08 4.61 -4.60
N ALA A 277 4.09 4.61 -5.93
CA ALA A 277 5.23 4.12 -6.71
C ALA A 277 6.48 4.97 -6.47
N GLN A 278 6.34 6.32 -6.43
CA GLN A 278 7.44 7.23 -6.08
C GLN A 278 8.00 6.94 -4.69
N ILE A 279 7.14 6.79 -3.68
CA ILE A 279 7.55 6.52 -2.29
C ILE A 279 8.27 5.17 -2.21
N LYS A 280 7.71 4.12 -2.81
CA LYS A 280 8.32 2.79 -2.79
C LYS A 280 9.65 2.75 -3.53
N ALA A 281 9.75 3.41 -4.68
CA ALA A 281 10.99 3.50 -5.45
C ALA A 281 12.05 4.30 -4.68
N LEU A 282 11.67 5.40 -4.03
CA LEU A 282 12.56 6.18 -3.18
C LEU A 282 13.06 5.36 -1.98
N ASN A 283 12.17 4.62 -1.31
CA ASN A 283 12.55 3.72 -0.22
C ASN A 283 13.58 2.69 -0.69
N SER A 284 13.38 2.10 -1.87
CA SER A 284 14.29 1.11 -2.44
C SER A 284 15.64 1.74 -2.85
N ALA A 285 15.64 2.94 -3.44
CA ALA A 285 16.84 3.62 -3.88
C ALA A 285 17.72 4.13 -2.72
N ILE A 286 17.11 4.57 -1.62
CA ILE A 286 17.84 4.95 -0.40
C ILE A 286 18.43 3.70 0.26
N ASP A 287 17.68 2.60 0.25
CA ASP A 287 18.10 1.32 0.82
C ASP A 287 19.30 0.70 0.09
N SER A 288 19.34 0.83 -1.25
CA SER A 288 20.42 0.31 -2.11
C SER A 288 21.54 1.31 -2.38
N ASP A 289 21.47 2.53 -1.84
CA ASP A 289 22.35 3.67 -2.17
C ASP A 289 22.42 4.02 -3.68
N GLU A 290 21.31 3.73 -4.39
CA GLU A 290 21.15 4.02 -5.83
C GLU A 290 20.46 5.35 -6.12
N LEU A 291 20.31 6.22 -5.11
CA LEU A 291 19.67 7.53 -5.28
C LEU A 291 20.58 8.48 -6.06
N THR A 292 20.30 8.64 -7.36
CA THR A 292 21.00 9.51 -8.31
C THR A 292 20.10 10.63 -8.81
N ASP A 293 20.69 11.68 -9.41
CA ASP A 293 19.91 12.78 -10.03
C ASP A 293 19.12 12.31 -11.27
N GLU A 294 19.57 11.25 -11.96
CA GLU A 294 18.82 10.62 -13.04
C GLU A 294 17.55 9.95 -12.51
N PHE A 295 17.69 9.16 -11.45
CA PHE A 295 16.58 8.53 -10.77
C PHE A 295 15.53 9.54 -10.28
N THR A 296 15.97 10.69 -9.71
CA THR A 296 15.04 11.72 -9.23
C THR A 296 14.27 12.39 -10.37
N LYS A 297 14.88 12.52 -11.55
CA LYS A 297 14.22 13.03 -12.77
C LYS A 297 13.21 12.03 -13.32
N ASP A 298 13.56 10.75 -13.41
CA ASP A 298 12.67 9.70 -13.94
C ASP A 298 11.38 9.59 -13.13
N LEU A 299 11.48 9.82 -11.81
CA LEU A 299 10.32 9.84 -10.91
C LEU A 299 9.72 11.22 -10.68
N ALA A 300 10.21 12.26 -11.37
CA ALA A 300 9.75 13.66 -11.22
C ALA A 300 9.62 14.09 -9.75
N LEU A 301 10.63 13.76 -8.91
CA LEU A 301 10.59 14.04 -7.47
C LEU A 301 10.66 15.54 -7.15
N GLY A 302 11.10 16.37 -8.10
CA GLY A 302 11.17 17.82 -7.95
C GLY A 302 12.41 18.31 -7.19
N HIS A 303 13.21 17.40 -6.64
CA HIS A 303 14.44 17.67 -5.90
C HIS A 303 15.57 16.81 -6.43
N THR A 304 16.82 17.31 -6.34
CA THR A 304 18.02 16.52 -6.64
C THR A 304 18.29 15.48 -5.55
N ALA A 305 19.08 14.47 -5.86
CA ALA A 305 19.47 13.46 -4.87
C ALA A 305 20.16 14.08 -3.63
N SER A 306 20.96 15.13 -3.83
CA SER A 306 21.61 15.85 -2.74
C SER A 306 20.63 16.65 -1.88
N GLU A 307 19.60 17.27 -2.48
CA GLU A 307 18.53 17.99 -1.74
C GLU A 307 17.66 17.04 -0.93
N ILE A 308 17.33 15.86 -1.46
CA ILE A 308 16.61 14.82 -0.72
C ILE A 308 17.43 14.35 0.47
N LYS A 309 18.75 14.17 0.30
CA LYS A 309 19.67 13.79 1.38
C LYS A 309 19.98 14.95 2.36
N SER A 310 19.65 16.21 2.01
CA SER A 310 19.90 17.39 2.84
C SER A 310 18.72 17.66 3.79
N VAL A 311 18.65 16.90 4.85
CA VAL A 311 17.56 16.96 5.85
C VAL A 311 18.05 17.32 7.26
N GLU A 312 19.31 17.67 7.41
CA GLU A 312 19.87 18.15 8.69
C GLU A 312 19.48 19.62 8.91
N LEU A 313 18.83 19.89 10.04
CA LEU A 313 18.38 21.21 10.45
C LEU A 313 19.40 21.86 11.37
N ASN A 314 19.45 23.20 11.36
CA ASN A 314 20.32 23.91 12.30
C ASN A 314 19.68 23.91 13.69
N LYS A 315 20.39 23.37 14.69
CA LYS A 315 19.94 23.35 16.09
C LYS A 315 19.57 24.73 16.63
N ASN A 316 20.24 25.80 16.16
CA ASN A 316 19.99 27.18 16.62
C ASN A 316 18.60 27.70 16.18
N ASP A 317 18.00 27.11 15.17
CA ASP A 317 16.67 27.48 14.68
C ASP A 317 15.55 26.77 15.48
N ILE A 318 15.93 25.93 16.47
CA ILE A 318 15.01 25.11 17.25
C ILE A 318 15.08 25.53 18.72
N THR A 319 13.93 25.83 19.31
CA THR A 319 13.81 26.23 20.72
C THR A 319 12.80 25.34 21.43
N VAL A 320 13.25 24.50 22.36
CA VAL A 320 12.40 23.66 23.20
C VAL A 320 11.58 24.55 24.14
N ILE A 321 10.27 24.31 24.23
CA ILE A 321 9.33 25.13 25.02
C ILE A 321 9.41 24.77 26.50
N ASP A 322 9.45 23.48 26.82
CA ASP A 322 9.32 22.98 28.18
C ASP A 322 10.57 22.15 28.55
N LYS A 323 11.54 22.81 29.21
CA LYS A 323 12.81 22.19 29.59
C LYS A 323 12.69 21.24 30.79
N GLU A 324 11.63 21.37 31.61
CA GLU A 324 11.42 20.49 32.75
C GLU A 324 10.96 19.09 32.35
N THR A 325 10.25 18.98 31.23
CA THR A 325 9.85 17.67 30.65
C THR A 325 10.98 17.00 29.87
N GLU A 326 12.06 17.74 29.56
CA GLU A 326 13.20 17.25 28.80
C GLU A 326 14.08 16.27 29.59
N ASP A 327 14.14 16.43 30.92
CA ASP A 327 15.00 15.63 31.79
C ASP A 327 14.37 14.34 32.31
N THR A 328 13.08 14.13 32.09
CA THR A 328 12.46 12.83 32.40
C THR A 328 12.76 11.85 31.30
N SER A 329 13.51 10.80 31.58
CA SER A 329 13.89 9.73 30.65
C SER A 329 12.71 9.02 29.96
N GLU A 330 11.49 9.34 30.34
CA GLU A 330 10.24 8.78 29.80
C GLU A 330 9.63 9.62 28.68
N SER A 331 9.91 10.94 28.58
CA SER A 331 9.32 11.78 27.54
C SER A 331 10.13 11.70 26.25
N GLN A 332 9.75 10.78 25.39
CA GLN A 332 10.34 10.67 24.05
C GLN A 332 9.95 11.84 23.13
N ARG A 333 9.01 12.70 23.55
CA ARG A 333 8.47 13.83 22.78
C ARG A 333 8.51 15.11 23.57
N VAL A 334 8.96 16.18 22.93
CA VAL A 334 8.94 17.53 23.52
C VAL A 334 8.40 18.54 22.52
N GLU A 335 7.66 19.52 23.02
CA GLU A 335 7.18 20.65 22.21
C GLU A 335 8.31 21.65 21.96
N ALA A 336 8.39 22.17 20.75
CA ALA A 336 9.41 23.13 20.36
C ALA A 336 8.89 24.17 19.38
N TYR A 337 9.67 25.23 19.19
CA TYR A 337 9.52 26.16 18.09
C TYR A 337 10.63 25.92 17.08
N TYR A 338 10.27 25.94 15.81
CA TYR A 338 11.19 25.95 14.67
C TYR A 338 11.07 27.27 13.92
N GLN A 339 12.19 27.97 13.73
CA GLN A 339 12.25 29.25 13.05
C GLN A 339 13.50 29.31 12.17
N PRO A 340 13.43 28.76 10.94
CA PRO A 340 14.52 28.89 10.00
C PRO A 340 14.68 30.33 9.52
N PRO A 341 15.88 30.73 9.04
CA PRO A 341 16.12 32.06 8.51
C PRO A 341 15.07 32.44 7.47
N SER A 342 14.51 33.67 7.60
CA SER A 342 13.51 34.24 6.68
C SER A 342 12.13 33.56 6.66
N GLN A 343 11.85 32.64 7.57
CA GLN A 343 10.53 32.01 7.69
C GLN A 343 9.83 32.42 9.00
N ARG A 344 8.50 32.16 9.04
CA ARG A 344 7.72 32.40 10.26
C ARG A 344 8.02 31.32 11.29
N LYS A 345 8.02 31.71 12.55
CA LYS A 345 8.11 30.80 13.69
C LYS A 345 6.91 29.86 13.68
N GLN A 346 7.15 28.55 13.69
CA GLN A 346 6.10 27.53 13.75
C GLN A 346 6.31 26.63 14.97
N GLN A 347 5.22 26.14 15.54
CA GLN A 347 5.26 25.20 16.64
C GLN A 347 5.33 23.78 16.08
N VAL A 348 6.27 22.98 16.59
CA VAL A 348 6.61 21.63 16.18
C VAL A 348 6.76 20.75 17.42
N TRP A 349 6.86 19.43 17.23
CA TRP A 349 7.37 18.57 18.29
C TRP A 349 8.61 17.82 17.82
N ILE A 350 9.42 17.38 18.79
CA ILE A 350 10.66 16.66 18.57
C ILE A 350 10.50 15.26 19.15
N GLU A 351 10.90 14.24 18.40
CA GLU A 351 11.10 12.89 18.89
C GLU A 351 12.59 12.61 19.03
N TRP A 352 12.99 12.17 20.22
CA TRP A 352 14.39 11.95 20.53
C TRP A 352 14.81 10.52 20.21
N LYS A 353 15.97 10.39 19.56
CA LYS A 353 16.68 9.15 19.36
C LYS A 353 18.06 9.24 19.98
N SER A 354 18.26 8.59 21.13
CA SER A 354 19.57 8.50 21.79
C SER A 354 20.47 7.48 21.07
N TYR A 355 21.78 7.70 21.14
CA TYR A 355 22.81 6.79 20.66
C TYR A 355 23.97 6.73 21.66
N ASP A 356 24.69 5.60 21.67
CA ASP A 356 25.90 5.46 22.46
C ASP A 356 27.06 6.14 21.72
N PRO A 357 27.77 7.12 22.36
CA PRO A 357 28.89 7.77 21.72
C PRO A 357 30.06 6.80 21.54
N LEU A 358 30.78 6.92 20.42
CA LEU A 358 32.04 6.20 20.26
C LEU A 358 33.05 6.69 21.31
N THR A 359 33.82 5.78 21.93
CA THR A 359 34.67 5.97 23.11
C THR A 359 35.74 7.07 22.98
N PHE A 360 35.96 7.64 21.78
CA PHE A 360 36.99 8.65 21.50
C PHE A 360 36.48 9.95 20.88
N ASN A 361 35.24 9.97 20.39
CA ASN A 361 34.58 11.15 19.84
C ASN A 361 33.13 11.14 20.30
N SER A 362 32.60 12.25 20.75
CA SER A 362 31.19 12.42 21.16
C SER A 362 30.20 12.26 19.95
N GLY A 363 30.68 11.83 18.80
CA GLY A 363 29.88 11.61 17.59
C GLY A 363 29.23 10.24 17.55
N PRO A 364 28.12 10.09 16.80
CA PRO A 364 27.51 8.80 16.51
C PRO A 364 28.42 7.98 15.59
N ASP A 365 28.23 6.65 15.58
CA ASP A 365 28.71 5.81 14.49
C ASP A 365 28.17 6.33 13.15
N ASP A 366 29.00 6.39 12.12
CA ASP A 366 28.61 6.85 10.78
C ASP A 366 27.38 6.09 10.26
N LYS A 367 27.24 4.81 10.56
CA LYS A 367 26.07 4.01 10.21
C LYS A 367 24.78 4.48 10.91
N VAL A 368 24.87 4.92 12.16
CA VAL A 368 23.71 5.46 12.89
C VAL A 368 23.29 6.80 12.29
N HIS A 369 24.28 7.62 11.96
CA HIS A 369 24.03 8.93 11.33
C HIS A 369 23.40 8.79 9.95
N GLU A 370 23.98 7.97 9.07
CA GLU A 370 23.41 7.74 7.73
C GLU A 370 21.99 7.14 7.80
N ARG A 371 21.71 6.31 8.80
CA ARG A 371 20.37 5.78 9.04
C ARG A 371 19.36 6.86 9.43
N VAL A 372 19.73 7.74 10.37
CA VAL A 372 18.85 8.84 10.79
C VAL A 372 18.59 9.80 9.63
N LYS A 373 19.62 10.08 8.85
CA LYS A 373 19.52 10.88 7.64
C LYS A 373 18.57 10.27 6.60
N ALA A 374 18.73 8.97 6.30
CA ALA A 374 17.86 8.24 5.40
C ALA A 374 16.41 8.23 5.91
N LEU A 375 16.22 7.98 7.21
CA LEU A 375 14.91 7.99 7.86
C LEU A 375 14.23 9.37 7.76
N ALA A 376 14.95 10.43 8.08
CA ALA A 376 14.42 11.79 8.01
C ALA A 376 14.07 12.20 6.58
N ALA A 377 14.90 11.82 5.59
CA ALA A 377 14.63 12.05 4.17
C ALA A 377 13.35 11.34 3.72
N LEU A 378 13.18 10.07 4.10
CA LEU A 378 11.98 9.30 3.76
C LEU A 378 10.72 9.85 4.43
N LEU A 379 10.77 10.20 5.71
CA LEU A 379 9.64 10.78 6.44
C LEU A 379 9.25 12.16 5.89
N LYS A 380 10.21 12.94 5.41
CA LYS A 380 9.96 14.23 4.75
C LYS A 380 9.27 14.05 3.40
N GLU A 381 9.70 13.09 2.60
CA GLU A 381 9.11 12.81 1.28
C GLU A 381 7.77 12.07 1.37
N ASN A 382 7.51 11.33 2.44
CA ASN A 382 6.23 10.63 2.68
C ASN A 382 5.01 11.57 2.81
N ASN A 383 5.21 12.87 2.96
CA ASN A 383 4.13 13.87 2.98
C ASN A 383 3.32 13.95 1.68
N ARG A 384 3.71 13.23 0.65
CA ARG A 384 2.99 13.15 -0.63
C ARG A 384 1.65 12.41 -0.54
N THR A 385 1.40 11.70 0.56
CA THR A 385 0.13 10.99 0.78
C THR A 385 -0.22 10.90 2.27
N ASP A 386 -1.44 11.32 2.60
CA ASP A 386 -2.00 11.21 3.96
C ASP A 386 -2.34 9.76 4.35
N GLN A 387 -2.15 8.83 3.42
CA GLN A 387 -2.59 7.44 3.60
C GLN A 387 -1.78 6.68 4.66
N PHE A 388 -0.55 7.10 4.95
CA PHE A 388 0.29 6.46 5.99
C PHE A 388 -0.01 6.94 7.40
N ARG A 389 -0.81 8.02 7.54
CA ARG A 389 -1.11 8.63 8.86
C ARG A 389 0.15 8.90 9.69
N ALA A 390 1.27 9.13 9.02
CA ALA A 390 2.52 9.53 9.64
C ALA A 390 2.60 11.06 9.70
N PRO A 391 3.09 11.63 10.81
CA PRO A 391 3.34 13.06 10.90
C PRO A 391 4.38 13.50 9.88
N HIS A 392 4.26 14.72 9.35
CA HIS A 392 5.23 15.28 8.43
C HIS A 392 6.53 15.61 9.13
N CYS A 393 7.64 15.00 8.71
CA CYS A 393 8.97 15.28 9.21
C CYS A 393 9.61 16.45 8.45
N LEU A 394 10.08 17.47 9.16
CA LEU A 394 10.81 18.59 8.57
C LEU A 394 12.30 18.25 8.36
N GLY A 395 12.83 17.36 9.17
CA GLY A 395 14.22 16.95 9.17
C GLY A 395 14.69 16.51 10.56
N TYR A 396 15.99 16.44 10.74
CA TYR A 396 16.60 16.10 12.03
C TYR A 396 17.73 17.07 12.37
N PHE A 397 18.11 17.13 13.65
CA PHE A 397 19.30 17.83 14.13
C PHE A 397 20.05 16.98 15.16
N ARG A 398 21.31 17.32 15.38
CA ARG A 398 22.15 16.68 16.41
C ARG A 398 22.11 17.49 17.70
N ASP A 399 21.85 16.83 18.81
CA ASP A 399 21.88 17.39 20.15
C ASP A 399 23.01 16.73 20.94
N ILE A 400 24.15 17.38 20.95
CA ILE A 400 25.36 16.95 21.68
C ILE A 400 25.62 17.97 22.78
N ASP A 401 25.74 17.51 24.02
CA ASP A 401 26.17 18.37 25.14
C ASP A 401 27.69 18.50 25.12
N PRO A 402 28.24 19.71 24.92
CA PRO A 402 29.71 19.92 24.88
C PRO A 402 30.39 19.76 26.23
N VAL A 403 29.67 19.69 27.33
CA VAL A 403 30.23 19.70 28.71
C VAL A 403 29.91 18.41 29.48
N GLY A 404 28.90 17.64 29.07
CA GLY A 404 28.45 16.42 29.74
C GLY A 404 28.45 15.23 28.81
N GLU A 405 28.97 14.10 29.28
CA GLU A 405 29.00 12.82 28.55
C GLU A 405 27.60 12.21 28.34
N ASP A 406 26.54 12.85 28.89
CA ASP A 406 25.22 12.19 29.05
C ASP A 406 24.21 12.46 27.96
N ARG A 407 24.41 13.40 27.02
CA ARG A 407 23.42 13.75 26.00
C ARG A 407 23.95 13.60 24.57
N CYS A 408 23.88 12.39 24.05
CA CYS A 408 24.16 12.12 22.64
C CYS A 408 22.86 11.62 21.98
N ARG A 409 22.17 12.53 21.25
CA ARG A 409 20.87 12.19 20.63
C ARG A 409 20.62 12.96 19.34
N PHE A 410 19.75 12.40 18.50
CA PHE A 410 19.15 13.07 17.36
C PHE A 410 17.75 13.54 17.73
N GLY A 411 17.36 14.73 17.29
CA GLY A 411 15.99 15.22 17.35
C GLY A 411 15.35 15.15 15.97
N LEU A 412 14.35 14.29 15.76
CA LEU A 412 13.49 14.28 14.59
C LEU A 412 12.40 15.33 14.81
N VAL A 413 12.27 16.28 13.88
CA VAL A 413 11.36 17.42 14.00
C VAL A 413 10.11 17.19 13.15
N PHE A 414 8.95 17.24 13.79
CA PHE A 414 7.67 17.00 13.13
C PHE A 414 6.75 18.21 13.18
N GLU A 415 6.04 18.41 12.08
CA GLU A 415 5.01 19.42 11.93
C GLU A 415 3.66 18.90 12.43
N LYS A 416 2.87 19.77 13.05
CA LYS A 416 1.51 19.40 13.48
C LYS A 416 0.59 19.24 12.28
N PRO A 417 -0.40 18.32 12.36
CA PRO A 417 -1.34 18.11 11.29
C PRO A 417 -2.08 19.39 10.89
N SER A 418 -2.41 19.53 9.61
CA SER A 418 -3.17 20.67 9.11
C SER A 418 -4.56 20.73 9.76
N GLY A 419 -4.99 21.94 10.15
CA GLY A 419 -6.28 22.15 10.82
C GLY A 419 -6.27 22.01 12.34
N VAL A 420 -5.18 21.59 12.95
CA VAL A 420 -4.99 21.55 14.40
C VAL A 420 -4.38 22.86 14.89
N HIS A 421 -4.87 23.39 16.02
CA HIS A 421 -4.30 24.60 16.59
C HIS A 421 -2.82 24.39 16.97
N PRO A 422 -1.91 25.30 16.70
CA PRO A 422 -0.48 25.12 16.95
C PRO A 422 -0.12 24.73 18.38
N SER A 423 -0.86 25.21 19.39
CA SER A 423 -0.61 24.89 20.81
C SER A 423 -1.22 23.56 21.27
N THR A 424 -1.96 22.85 20.42
CA THR A 424 -2.57 21.55 20.78
C THR A 424 -1.48 20.51 20.95
N ARG A 425 -1.42 19.88 22.12
CA ARG A 425 -0.48 18.78 22.40
C ARG A 425 -1.04 17.46 21.88
N PRO A 426 -0.22 16.58 21.29
CA PRO A 426 -0.63 15.24 20.96
C PRO A 426 -0.96 14.45 22.23
N ILE A 427 -2.03 13.67 22.21
CA ILE A 427 -2.43 12.74 23.26
C ILE A 427 -2.15 11.33 22.74
N SER A 428 -1.35 10.54 23.46
CA SER A 428 -1.07 9.16 23.05
C SER A 428 -2.19 8.20 23.50
N LEU A 429 -2.34 7.10 22.77
CA LEU A 429 -3.24 6.02 23.18
C LEU A 429 -2.85 5.49 24.58
N LEU A 430 -1.56 5.41 24.91
CA LEU A 430 -1.12 4.98 26.25
C LEU A 430 -1.62 5.90 27.35
N GLU A 431 -1.62 7.22 27.13
CA GLU A 431 -2.16 8.18 28.10
C GLU A 431 -3.67 7.96 28.31
N LEU A 432 -4.42 7.71 27.24
CA LEU A 432 -5.84 7.37 27.31
C LEU A 432 -6.10 6.05 28.06
N LEU A 433 -5.28 5.04 27.80
CA LEU A 433 -5.39 3.74 28.47
C LEU A 433 -5.03 3.80 29.96
N ARG A 434 -4.17 4.75 30.37
CA ARG A 434 -3.76 4.97 31.76
C ARG A 434 -4.63 5.96 32.51
N ASP A 435 -5.53 6.66 31.82
CA ASP A 435 -6.43 7.63 32.46
C ASP A 435 -7.40 6.90 33.40
N GLN A 436 -7.20 7.11 34.70
CA GLN A 436 -8.05 6.57 35.79
C GLN A 436 -8.92 7.68 36.40
N SER A 437 -9.05 8.82 35.76
CA SER A 437 -9.89 9.91 36.27
C SER A 437 -11.35 9.46 36.36
N PRO A 438 -12.14 9.99 37.31
CA PRO A 438 -13.58 9.66 37.41
C PRO A 438 -14.39 10.03 36.17
N LYS A 439 -13.81 10.78 35.26
CA LYS A 439 -14.41 11.26 34.01
C LYS A 439 -13.87 10.51 32.78
N ALA A 440 -12.94 9.55 32.97
CA ALA A 440 -12.44 8.72 31.90
C ALA A 440 -13.55 7.77 31.43
N GLU A 441 -13.95 7.92 30.18
CA GLU A 441 -14.94 7.04 29.55
C GLU A 441 -14.24 6.04 28.65
N ILE A 442 -14.67 4.80 28.70
CA ILE A 442 -14.23 3.80 27.73
C ILE A 442 -14.93 4.13 26.41
N PRO A 443 -14.20 4.32 25.28
CA PRO A 443 -14.81 4.60 23.99
C PRO A 443 -15.81 3.52 23.58
N SER A 444 -16.77 3.91 22.76
CA SER A 444 -17.77 2.99 22.24
C SER A 444 -17.12 1.79 21.55
N LEU A 445 -17.87 0.71 21.41
CA LEU A 445 -17.38 -0.45 20.65
C LEU A 445 -17.03 -0.07 19.22
N THR A 446 -17.87 0.78 18.59
CA THR A 446 -17.63 1.30 17.23
C THR A 446 -16.30 2.06 17.13
N ASP A 447 -16.00 2.95 18.08
CA ASP A 447 -14.77 3.73 18.11
C ASP A 447 -13.54 2.83 18.26
N ARG A 448 -13.61 1.83 19.15
CA ARG A 448 -12.51 0.87 19.36
C ARG A 448 -12.25 0.00 18.15
N ILE A 449 -13.28 -0.48 17.45
CA ILE A 449 -13.14 -1.24 16.20
C ILE A 449 -12.61 -0.34 15.08
N THR A 450 -13.12 0.90 14.98
CA THR A 450 -12.63 1.88 14.01
C THR A 450 -11.15 2.15 14.21
N LEU A 451 -10.72 2.42 15.45
CA LEU A 451 -9.31 2.62 15.79
C LEU A 451 -8.46 1.39 15.40
N ALA A 452 -8.89 0.20 15.80
CA ALA A 452 -8.20 -1.05 15.47
C ALA A 452 -8.02 -1.24 13.95
N CYS A 453 -9.08 -0.97 13.17
CA CYS A 453 -9.06 -1.03 11.71
C CYS A 453 -8.06 -0.02 11.13
N ARG A 454 -8.09 1.24 11.58
CA ARG A 454 -7.21 2.31 11.07
C ARG A 454 -5.73 2.05 11.32
N ILE A 455 -5.39 1.50 12.49
CA ILE A 455 -4.01 1.12 12.80
C ILE A 455 -3.56 -0.06 11.91
N ALA A 456 -4.41 -1.07 11.75
CA ALA A 456 -4.10 -2.22 10.88
C ALA A 456 -3.91 -1.81 9.41
N GLU A 457 -4.78 -0.93 8.88
CA GLU A 457 -4.64 -0.34 7.54
C GLU A 457 -3.31 0.42 7.39
N CYS A 458 -2.90 1.18 8.40
CA CYS A 458 -1.66 1.93 8.34
C CYS A 458 -0.43 1.00 8.23
N ILE A 459 -0.37 -0.06 9.03
CA ILE A 459 0.71 -1.06 8.96
C ILE A 459 0.70 -1.79 7.62
N GLU A 460 -0.47 -2.14 7.09
CA GLU A 460 -0.60 -2.75 5.76
C GLU A 460 0.00 -1.85 4.67
N ARG A 461 -0.30 -0.56 4.72
CA ARG A 461 0.17 0.45 3.75
C ARG A 461 1.68 0.67 3.83
N LEU A 462 2.23 0.79 5.03
CA LEU A 462 3.68 0.89 5.25
C LEU A 462 4.40 -0.34 4.67
N HIS A 463 3.90 -1.53 4.95
CA HIS A 463 4.48 -2.76 4.42
C HIS A 463 4.37 -2.86 2.89
N ALA A 464 3.33 -2.31 2.26
CA ALA A 464 3.17 -2.31 0.81
C ALA A 464 4.26 -1.49 0.09
N VAL A 465 4.77 -0.45 0.72
CA VAL A 465 5.90 0.35 0.22
C VAL A 465 7.26 -0.09 0.81
N ASN A 466 7.34 -1.31 1.33
CA ASN A 466 8.54 -1.91 1.92
C ASN A 466 9.11 -1.12 3.11
N TRP A 467 8.25 -0.58 3.96
CA TRP A 467 8.64 0.14 5.17
C TRP A 467 8.31 -0.67 6.42
N LEU A 468 9.27 -0.84 7.34
CA LEU A 468 9.10 -1.47 8.64
C LEU A 468 9.04 -0.41 9.73
N HIS A 469 8.01 -0.47 10.58
CA HIS A 469 7.82 0.50 11.65
C HIS A 469 8.77 0.26 12.84
N LYS A 470 8.88 -0.97 13.30
CA LYS A 470 9.75 -1.46 14.38
C LYS A 470 9.51 -0.88 15.78
N GLY A 471 8.64 0.10 15.90
CA GLY A 471 8.34 0.82 17.15
C GLY A 471 6.85 0.91 17.46
N LEU A 472 5.98 0.08 16.85
CA LEU A 472 4.55 0.15 17.10
C LEU A 472 4.21 -0.22 18.54
N ARG A 473 3.58 0.73 19.25
CA ARG A 473 3.12 0.62 20.65
C ARG A 473 2.09 1.71 20.94
N SER A 474 1.30 1.56 21.98
CA SER A 474 0.25 2.54 22.32
C SER A 474 0.77 3.96 22.57
N SER A 475 1.99 4.13 23.10
CA SER A 475 2.60 5.45 23.23
C SER A 475 2.97 6.13 21.91
N ASN A 476 2.99 5.40 20.79
CA ASN A 476 3.28 5.89 19.45
C ASN A 476 2.04 6.06 18.56
N ILE A 477 0.86 5.91 19.11
CA ILE A 477 -0.42 6.20 18.45
C ILE A 477 -0.95 7.48 19.05
N LEU A 478 -1.06 8.53 18.23
CA LEU A 478 -1.31 9.89 18.64
C LEU A 478 -2.66 10.39 18.13
N PHE A 479 -3.29 11.22 18.95
CA PHE A 479 -4.50 11.96 18.60
C PHE A 479 -4.26 13.45 18.83
N PHE A 480 -4.95 14.27 18.05
CA PHE A 480 -4.95 15.73 18.19
C PHE A 480 -6.38 16.19 18.37
N SER A 481 -6.66 16.93 19.45
CA SER A 481 -7.93 17.55 19.71
C SER A 481 -7.74 18.87 20.44
N ASP A 482 -8.37 19.93 19.93
CA ASP A 482 -8.31 21.25 20.56
C ASP A 482 -9.18 21.34 21.82
N THR A 483 -10.09 20.38 22.00
CA THR A 483 -11.00 20.26 23.16
C THR A 483 -10.53 19.24 24.20
N GLY A 484 -9.38 18.58 23.93
CA GLY A 484 -8.78 17.58 24.81
C GLY A 484 -9.39 16.17 24.61
N ALA A 485 -9.22 15.29 25.60
CA ALA A 485 -9.54 13.85 25.49
C ALA A 485 -11.03 13.51 25.28
N ARG A 486 -11.95 14.48 25.41
CA ARG A 486 -13.41 14.22 25.31
C ARG A 486 -13.93 14.11 23.89
N ASP A 487 -13.31 14.81 22.92
CA ASP A 487 -13.79 14.88 21.55
C ASP A 487 -12.70 14.37 20.60
N LEU A 488 -12.16 13.17 20.88
CA LEU A 488 -11.17 12.52 20.04
C LEU A 488 -11.81 11.79 18.88
N ASP A 489 -11.30 12.03 17.68
CA ASP A 489 -11.64 11.22 16.50
C ASP A 489 -10.79 9.96 16.45
N PHE A 490 -11.32 8.83 16.90
CA PHE A 490 -10.69 7.52 16.82
C PHE A 490 -10.56 6.99 15.38
N GLY A 491 -11.21 7.62 14.42
CA GLY A 491 -11.06 7.35 13.00
C GLY A 491 -9.82 7.99 12.37
N SER A 492 -9.15 8.92 13.08
CA SER A 492 -8.01 9.69 12.57
C SER A 492 -6.77 9.62 13.47
N PRO A 493 -6.29 8.41 13.87
CA PRO A 493 -5.05 8.27 14.61
C PRO A 493 -3.85 8.62 13.73
N TYR A 494 -2.79 9.15 14.33
CA TYR A 494 -1.46 9.32 13.72
C TYR A 494 -0.50 8.31 14.32
N ILE A 495 0.33 7.69 13.48
CA ILE A 495 1.37 6.77 13.92
C ILE A 495 2.72 7.50 13.93
N SER A 496 3.44 7.40 15.02
CA SER A 496 4.67 8.07 15.35
C SER A 496 5.68 7.05 15.92
N GLY A 497 6.86 7.48 16.36
CA GLY A 497 7.89 6.58 16.91
C GLY A 497 8.63 5.81 15.82
N PHE A 498 9.05 6.52 14.78
CA PHE A 498 9.79 5.97 13.64
C PHE A 498 11.30 5.87 13.90
N ASP A 499 11.77 6.11 15.13
CA ASP A 499 13.18 6.17 15.53
C ASP A 499 14.00 4.91 15.19
N TYR A 500 13.35 3.75 15.09
CA TYR A 500 13.95 2.48 14.65
C TYR A 500 13.46 2.00 13.28
N SER A 501 12.59 2.75 12.63
CA SER A 501 12.02 2.39 11.33
C SER A 501 13.09 2.29 10.25
N ARG A 502 12.85 1.47 9.25
CA ARG A 502 13.74 1.29 8.11
C ARG A 502 13.02 0.66 6.91
N PRO A 503 13.58 0.78 5.71
CA PRO A 503 13.20 -0.06 4.58
C PRO A 503 13.36 -1.56 4.90
N ALA A 504 12.55 -2.39 4.24
CA ALA A 504 12.45 -3.82 4.61
C ALA A 504 13.63 -4.67 4.12
N GLN A 505 14.34 -4.23 3.08
CA GLN A 505 15.31 -5.07 2.37
C GLN A 505 16.73 -5.00 2.92
N ASN A 506 17.14 -3.90 3.54
CA ASN A 506 18.50 -3.71 4.02
C ASN A 506 18.65 -4.08 5.52
N GLU A 507 19.40 -5.16 5.79
CA GLU A 507 19.70 -5.60 7.16
C GLU A 507 20.84 -4.83 7.81
N ASP A 508 21.75 -4.27 7.03
CA ASP A 508 22.92 -3.52 7.53
C ASP A 508 22.50 -2.27 8.30
N LEU A 509 21.28 -1.76 8.02
CA LEU A 509 20.64 -0.69 8.77
C LEU A 509 19.94 -1.17 10.04
N THR A 510 20.07 -2.42 10.44
CA THR A 510 19.42 -2.94 11.66
C THR A 510 20.23 -2.56 12.90
N GLU A 511 19.67 -1.66 13.70
CA GLU A 511 20.18 -1.33 15.03
C GLU A 511 19.53 -2.24 16.08
N LYS A 512 20.33 -2.68 17.06
CA LYS A 512 19.78 -3.34 18.24
C LYS A 512 19.11 -2.27 19.09
N PRO A 513 17.81 -2.39 19.39
CA PRO A 513 17.18 -1.45 20.31
C PRO A 513 17.80 -1.62 21.72
N PRO A 514 17.84 -0.54 22.50
CA PRO A 514 18.28 -0.62 23.90
C PRO A 514 17.35 -1.53 24.69
N GLU A 515 17.90 -2.12 25.75
CA GLU A 515 17.12 -2.90 26.71
C GLU A 515 16.14 -1.97 27.44
N ASN A 516 14.86 -2.12 27.11
CA ASN A 516 13.79 -1.36 27.73
C ASN A 516 12.56 -2.25 27.85
N ALA A 517 12.22 -2.64 29.07
CA ALA A 517 11.12 -3.55 29.35
C ALA A 517 9.77 -3.03 28.80
N ALA A 518 9.52 -1.72 28.87
CA ALA A 518 8.30 -1.11 28.35
C ALA A 518 8.16 -1.27 26.84
N SER A 519 9.26 -1.11 26.12
CA SER A 519 9.28 -1.34 24.66
C SER A 519 9.27 -2.83 24.31
N ASP A 520 9.95 -3.67 25.10
CA ASP A 520 10.08 -5.09 24.85
C ASP A 520 8.76 -5.85 25.04
N LEU A 521 7.78 -5.31 25.78
CA LEU A 521 6.42 -5.85 25.83
C LEU A 521 5.75 -5.93 24.44
N TYR A 522 6.04 -4.95 23.57
CA TYR A 522 5.47 -4.89 22.22
C TYR A 522 6.37 -5.56 21.17
N ARG A 523 7.65 -5.77 21.46
CA ARG A 523 8.59 -6.39 20.53
C ARG A 523 8.43 -7.90 20.51
N HIS A 524 8.45 -8.48 19.32
CA HIS A 524 8.48 -9.93 19.17
C HIS A 524 9.68 -10.52 19.95
N PRO A 525 9.56 -11.65 20.68
CA PRO A 525 10.62 -12.18 21.52
C PRO A 525 11.99 -12.36 20.84
N ARG A 526 12.02 -12.58 19.52
CA ARG A 526 13.27 -12.74 18.74
C ARG A 526 14.05 -11.44 18.52
N VAL A 527 13.43 -10.27 18.76
CA VAL A 527 14.06 -8.95 18.51
C VAL A 527 14.05 -8.03 19.73
N GLN A 528 13.83 -8.58 20.92
CA GLN A 528 13.96 -7.86 22.18
C GLN A 528 15.42 -7.56 22.52
N GLY A 529 15.68 -6.51 23.32
CA GLY A 529 17.02 -6.05 23.67
C GLY A 529 17.95 -7.11 24.26
N THR A 530 17.40 -8.08 24.98
CA THR A 530 18.14 -9.16 25.69
C THR A 530 18.21 -10.48 24.91
N GLY A 531 17.63 -10.57 23.71
CA GLY A 531 17.58 -11.81 22.92
C GLY A 531 18.96 -12.36 22.58
N ASN A 532 19.14 -13.69 22.77
CA ASN A 532 20.39 -14.39 22.49
C ASN A 532 20.64 -14.43 20.96
N ARG A 533 21.68 -13.73 20.50
CA ARG A 533 21.99 -13.49 19.09
C ARG A 533 22.55 -14.70 18.34
N GLU A 534 23.03 -15.72 19.03
CA GLU A 534 23.67 -16.88 18.37
C GLU A 534 22.71 -17.72 17.53
N THR A 535 21.40 -17.61 17.79
CA THR A 535 20.35 -18.22 16.95
C THR A 535 19.66 -17.26 15.98
N ALA A 536 19.95 -15.95 16.08
CA ALA A 536 19.38 -14.89 15.24
C ALA A 536 20.18 -14.65 13.94
N SER A 537 21.16 -15.50 13.63
CA SER A 537 22.09 -15.33 12.52
C SER A 537 21.50 -15.51 11.11
N ALA A 538 20.17 -15.57 10.98
CA ALA A 538 19.52 -15.65 9.69
C ALA A 538 18.25 -14.79 9.61
N GLY A 539 18.43 -13.46 9.62
CA GLY A 539 17.37 -12.57 9.20
C GLY A 539 16.96 -11.51 10.22
N GLY A 540 17.30 -10.26 9.93
CA GLY A 540 16.96 -9.07 10.71
C GLY A 540 15.48 -8.91 11.07
N PHE A 541 15.04 -7.69 11.34
CA PHE A 541 13.64 -7.41 11.67
C PHE A 541 12.72 -7.73 10.47
N LYS A 542 11.57 -8.35 10.72
CA LYS A 542 10.63 -8.86 9.70
C LYS A 542 9.29 -8.13 9.79
N LYS A 543 8.52 -8.10 8.69
CA LYS A 543 7.14 -7.58 8.66
C LYS A 543 6.25 -8.24 9.71
N SER A 544 6.38 -9.55 9.90
CA SER A 544 5.62 -10.32 10.91
C SER A 544 5.88 -9.84 12.36
N TYR A 545 7.00 -9.18 12.64
CA TYR A 545 7.27 -8.63 13.97
C TYR A 545 6.50 -7.33 14.23
N ASP A 546 6.24 -6.51 13.19
CA ASP A 546 5.30 -5.39 13.29
C ASP A 546 3.88 -5.89 13.49
N LEU A 547 3.49 -7.03 12.83
CA LEU A 547 2.18 -7.64 13.04
C LEU A 547 2.01 -8.13 14.48
N TYR A 548 3.06 -8.69 15.09
CA TYR A 548 3.05 -9.05 16.51
C TYR A 548 2.79 -7.82 17.40
N SER A 549 3.52 -6.72 17.15
CA SER A 549 3.34 -5.45 17.88
C SER A 549 1.91 -4.93 17.72
N LEU A 550 1.34 -5.02 16.51
CA LEU A 550 -0.06 -4.71 16.24
C LEU A 550 -1.00 -5.59 17.10
N GLY A 551 -0.75 -6.90 17.18
CA GLY A 551 -1.54 -7.82 18.00
C GLY A 551 -1.59 -7.41 19.48
N VAL A 552 -0.47 -6.94 20.04
CA VAL A 552 -0.41 -6.41 21.41
C VAL A 552 -1.23 -5.13 21.55
N VAL A 553 -1.11 -4.19 20.61
CA VAL A 553 -1.89 -2.93 20.63
C VAL A 553 -3.39 -3.21 20.48
N LEU A 554 -3.80 -4.13 19.60
CA LEU A 554 -5.20 -4.53 19.44
C LEU A 554 -5.76 -5.15 20.72
N LEU A 555 -4.94 -5.88 21.47
CA LEU A 555 -5.33 -6.45 22.77
C LEU A 555 -5.51 -5.33 23.80
N GLU A 556 -4.66 -4.32 23.85
CA GLU A 556 -4.84 -3.13 24.70
C GLU A 556 -6.16 -2.40 24.39
N ILE A 557 -6.48 -2.21 23.12
CA ILE A 557 -7.75 -1.60 22.67
C ILE A 557 -8.95 -2.45 23.12
N ALA A 558 -8.81 -3.79 23.07
CA ALA A 558 -9.86 -4.69 23.51
C ALA A 558 -10.12 -4.61 25.01
N TYR A 559 -9.08 -4.55 25.81
CA TYR A 559 -9.16 -4.40 27.26
C TYR A 559 -9.41 -2.95 27.71
N TRP A 560 -9.09 -1.98 26.87
CA TRP A 560 -8.96 -0.57 27.21
C TRP A 560 -8.06 -0.36 28.42
N LYS A 561 -6.94 -1.07 28.44
CA LYS A 561 -5.91 -1.03 29.49
C LYS A 561 -4.52 -1.25 28.87
N PRO A 562 -3.47 -0.63 29.40
CA PRO A 562 -2.11 -0.87 28.91
C PRO A 562 -1.68 -2.32 29.21
N ILE A 563 -0.81 -2.84 28.34
CA ILE A 563 -0.42 -4.25 28.34
C ILE A 563 0.24 -4.71 29.64
N ASP A 564 1.01 -3.87 30.32
CA ASP A 564 1.60 -4.14 31.62
C ASP A 564 0.53 -4.42 32.68
N GLN A 565 -0.54 -3.64 32.73
CA GLN A 565 -1.67 -3.87 33.61
C GLN A 565 -2.45 -5.13 33.24
N VAL A 566 -2.67 -5.37 31.93
CA VAL A 566 -3.35 -6.60 31.45
C VAL A 566 -2.58 -7.84 31.90
N LEU A 567 -1.26 -7.80 31.82
CA LEU A 567 -0.39 -8.91 32.24
C LEU A 567 -0.13 -8.98 33.75
N GLY A 568 -0.59 -7.98 34.52
CA GLY A 568 -0.37 -7.90 35.97
C GLY A 568 1.11 -7.69 36.33
N ILE A 569 1.83 -6.90 35.55
CA ILE A 569 3.24 -6.54 35.81
C ILE A 569 3.24 -5.23 36.63
N PRO A 570 3.51 -5.29 37.94
CA PRO A 570 3.28 -4.12 38.81
C PRO A 570 4.34 -3.03 38.67
N ASN A 571 5.57 -3.39 38.30
CA ASN A 571 6.68 -2.45 38.19
C ASN A 571 7.49 -2.77 36.91
N LEU A 572 7.21 -2.01 35.85
CA LEU A 572 7.79 -2.27 34.54
C LEU A 572 9.28 -1.95 34.49
N HIS A 573 9.73 -0.94 35.27
CA HIS A 573 11.16 -0.57 35.33
C HIS A 573 12.05 -1.64 35.99
N GLU A 574 11.46 -2.46 36.84
CA GLU A 574 12.14 -3.57 37.53
C GLU A 574 11.88 -4.93 36.84
N ALA A 575 11.11 -4.92 35.76
CA ALA A 575 10.76 -6.16 35.04
C ALA A 575 12.01 -6.81 34.44
N ARG A 576 12.23 -8.08 34.79
CA ARG A 576 13.35 -8.85 34.27
C ARG A 576 13.13 -9.19 32.78
N PRO A 577 14.18 -9.28 31.97
CA PRO A 577 14.09 -9.70 30.58
C PRO A 577 13.37 -11.05 30.37
N SER A 578 13.50 -11.95 31.34
CA SER A 578 12.79 -13.24 31.35
C SER A 578 11.26 -13.11 31.41
N THR A 579 10.75 -11.97 31.86
CA THR A 579 9.31 -11.66 31.91
C THR A 579 8.81 -11.24 30.53
N THR A 580 9.54 -10.36 29.84
CA THR A 580 9.13 -9.85 28.52
C THR A 580 9.21 -10.92 27.44
N ILE A 581 10.21 -11.81 27.46
CA ILE A 581 10.34 -12.93 26.52
C ILE A 581 9.12 -13.87 26.58
N LYS A 582 8.50 -14.04 27.74
CA LYS A 582 7.34 -14.93 27.93
C LYS A 582 6.00 -14.30 27.56
N VAL A 583 5.95 -13.01 27.24
CA VAL A 583 4.69 -12.29 26.95
C VAL A 583 3.90 -12.98 25.85
N ARG A 584 4.53 -13.31 24.71
CA ARG A 584 3.85 -13.99 23.60
C ARG A 584 3.20 -15.31 24.03
N SER A 585 3.94 -16.17 24.74
CA SER A 585 3.43 -17.46 25.20
C SER A 585 2.29 -17.31 26.20
N ARG A 586 2.36 -16.33 27.11
CA ARG A 586 1.28 -16.02 28.05
C ARG A 586 0.02 -15.53 27.36
N LEU A 587 0.14 -14.60 26.39
CA LEU A 587 -1.00 -14.05 25.66
C LEU A 587 -1.72 -15.11 24.83
N LEU A 588 -1.01 -16.13 24.34
CA LEU A 588 -1.56 -17.25 23.57
C LEU A 588 -2.03 -18.42 24.44
N ASP A 589 -1.71 -18.44 25.74
CA ASP A 589 -2.12 -19.53 26.64
C ASP A 589 -3.63 -19.47 26.92
N GLU A 590 -4.33 -20.53 26.55
CA GLU A 590 -5.78 -20.65 26.78
C GLU A 590 -6.16 -20.64 28.27
N LYS A 591 -5.24 -21.04 29.16
CA LYS A 591 -5.47 -21.08 30.61
C LYS A 591 -5.45 -19.69 31.22
N GLU A 592 -4.57 -18.82 30.75
CA GLU A 592 -4.49 -17.41 31.17
C GLU A 592 -5.76 -16.62 30.74
N GLY A 593 -6.41 -17.01 29.65
CA GLY A 593 -7.73 -16.52 29.26
C GLY A 593 -7.74 -15.15 28.60
N TYR A 594 -6.61 -14.54 28.24
CA TYR A 594 -6.55 -13.22 27.62
C TYR A 594 -7.39 -13.13 26.33
N LEU A 595 -7.26 -14.09 25.43
CA LEU A 595 -8.03 -14.14 24.18
C LEU A 595 -9.51 -14.44 24.43
N LYS A 596 -9.87 -15.12 25.50
CA LYS A 596 -11.28 -15.33 25.89
C LYS A 596 -11.94 -14.02 26.29
N HIS A 597 -11.21 -13.13 26.97
CA HIS A 597 -11.68 -11.79 27.30
C HIS A 597 -11.93 -10.97 26.01
N VAL A 598 -10.98 -10.96 25.08
CA VAL A 598 -11.19 -10.29 23.77
C VAL A 598 -12.45 -10.80 23.09
N ARG A 599 -12.67 -12.12 23.07
CA ARG A 599 -13.88 -12.73 22.50
C ARG A 599 -15.16 -12.26 23.16
N SER A 600 -15.17 -12.19 24.49
CA SER A 600 -16.38 -11.82 25.23
C SER A 600 -16.75 -10.33 25.08
N HIS A 601 -15.79 -9.45 24.80
CA HIS A 601 -15.99 -8.01 24.70
C HIS A 601 -16.09 -7.48 23.27
N LEU A 602 -15.32 -8.06 22.33
CA LEU A 602 -15.21 -7.60 20.94
C LEU A 602 -15.61 -8.66 19.90
N GLY A 603 -16.02 -9.85 20.34
CA GLY A 603 -16.48 -10.92 19.47
C GLY A 603 -15.38 -11.84 18.90
N ASN A 604 -15.83 -12.88 18.20
CA ASN A 604 -14.94 -13.92 17.65
C ASN A 604 -14.00 -13.39 16.58
N THR A 605 -14.43 -12.44 15.77
CA THR A 605 -13.65 -11.85 14.68
C THR A 605 -12.41 -11.15 15.25
N VAL A 606 -12.58 -10.27 16.23
CA VAL A 606 -11.45 -9.55 16.84
C VAL A 606 -10.52 -10.51 17.58
N GLN A 607 -11.07 -11.51 18.29
CA GLN A 607 -10.24 -12.56 18.88
C GLN A 607 -9.37 -13.27 17.84
N GLY A 608 -9.96 -13.65 16.69
CA GLY A 608 -9.24 -14.29 15.58
C GLY A 608 -8.13 -13.41 15.02
N VAL A 609 -8.42 -12.12 14.84
CA VAL A 609 -7.46 -11.10 14.36
C VAL A 609 -6.29 -10.97 15.33
N VAL A 610 -6.56 -10.74 16.62
CA VAL A 610 -5.51 -10.60 17.66
C VAL A 610 -4.67 -11.87 17.73
N LYS A 611 -5.30 -13.03 17.74
CA LYS A 611 -4.62 -14.33 17.76
C LYS A 611 -3.70 -14.49 16.56
N ALA A 612 -4.17 -14.20 15.34
CA ALA A 612 -3.37 -14.32 14.12
C ALA A 612 -2.13 -13.41 14.14
N CYS A 613 -2.28 -12.19 14.61
CA CYS A 613 -1.16 -11.25 14.76
C CYS A 613 -0.11 -11.76 15.77
N LEU A 614 -0.54 -12.31 16.91
CA LEU A 614 0.35 -12.83 17.95
C LEU A 614 1.03 -14.16 17.53
N GLU A 615 0.35 -15.03 16.79
CA GLU A 615 0.91 -16.28 16.27
C GLU A 615 1.91 -16.04 15.13
N GLY A 616 1.72 -14.97 14.33
CA GLY A 616 2.63 -14.59 13.25
C GLY A 616 2.51 -15.50 12.00
N PRO A 617 3.62 -15.78 11.26
CA PRO A 617 3.60 -16.42 9.94
C PRO A 617 2.74 -17.69 9.82
N PRO A 618 2.70 -18.61 10.78
CA PRO A 618 1.84 -19.80 10.69
C PRO A 618 0.34 -19.47 10.56
N ALA A 619 -0.14 -18.46 11.28
CA ALA A 619 -1.53 -18.03 11.15
C ALA A 619 -1.86 -17.47 9.77
N PHE A 620 -0.85 -16.95 9.07
CA PHE A 620 -0.95 -16.43 7.70
C PHE A 620 -0.65 -17.49 6.62
N GLY A 621 -0.51 -18.76 6.99
CA GLY A 621 -0.26 -19.87 6.05
C GLY A 621 1.17 -19.98 5.57
N LEU A 622 2.11 -19.34 6.27
CA LEU A 622 3.54 -19.39 5.97
C LEU A 622 4.27 -20.27 7.00
N MET A 623 5.41 -20.84 6.61
CA MET A 623 6.25 -21.58 7.55
C MET A 623 6.88 -20.63 8.57
N GLU A 624 7.03 -21.09 9.82
CA GLU A 624 7.77 -20.34 10.82
C GLU A 624 9.24 -20.18 10.39
N GLY A 625 9.72 -18.92 10.40
CA GLY A 625 11.08 -18.61 9.94
C GLY A 625 11.21 -18.33 8.44
N ALA A 626 10.12 -18.34 7.67
CA ALA A 626 10.13 -17.97 6.26
C ALA A 626 10.88 -16.63 6.02
N ASP A 627 11.62 -16.56 4.91
CA ASP A 627 12.32 -15.33 4.54
C ASP A 627 11.37 -14.36 3.84
N GLU A 628 10.81 -13.43 4.63
CA GLU A 628 9.83 -12.44 4.19
C GLU A 628 10.40 -11.38 3.23
N ARG A 629 11.73 -11.33 3.01
CA ARG A 629 12.39 -10.46 2.03
C ARG A 629 12.21 -10.98 0.60
N ARG A 630 11.99 -12.28 0.46
CA ARG A 630 11.64 -12.85 -0.83
C ARG A 630 10.29 -12.28 -1.27
N GLU A 631 10.26 -11.68 -2.45
CA GLU A 631 9.10 -10.97 -2.99
C GLU A 631 7.81 -11.80 -2.90
N GLU A 632 7.89 -13.08 -3.26
CA GLU A 632 6.75 -14.00 -3.24
C GLU A 632 6.21 -14.25 -1.83
N ILE A 633 7.12 -14.46 -0.85
CA ILE A 633 6.74 -14.73 0.55
C ILE A 633 6.23 -13.46 1.21
N GLY A 634 6.89 -12.32 0.97
CA GLY A 634 6.46 -11.02 1.47
C GLY A 634 5.10 -10.61 0.93
N ALA A 635 4.84 -10.81 -0.36
CA ALA A 635 3.55 -10.54 -0.98
C ALA A 635 2.44 -11.45 -0.44
N GLU A 636 2.73 -12.75 -0.24
CA GLU A 636 1.76 -13.68 0.35
C GLU A 636 1.44 -13.33 1.80
N LEU A 637 2.42 -12.97 2.62
CA LEU A 637 2.19 -12.49 3.99
C LEU A 637 1.25 -11.28 3.99
N GLN A 638 1.51 -10.29 3.13
CA GLN A 638 0.70 -9.08 3.03
C GLN A 638 -0.72 -9.38 2.55
N ARG A 639 -0.87 -10.27 1.56
CA ARG A 639 -2.18 -10.72 1.09
C ARG A 639 -2.99 -11.38 2.22
N GLN A 640 -2.38 -12.27 2.96
CA GLN A 640 -3.03 -12.96 4.08
C GLN A 640 -3.32 -12.01 5.24
N PHE A 641 -2.41 -11.08 5.53
CA PHE A 641 -2.63 -10.05 6.54
C PHE A 641 -3.85 -9.19 6.19
N TYR A 642 -3.96 -8.76 4.93
CA TYR A 642 -5.14 -8.06 4.47
C TYR A 642 -6.42 -8.88 4.69
N GLU A 643 -6.48 -10.12 4.18
CA GLU A 643 -7.69 -10.95 4.23
C GLU A 643 -8.11 -11.35 5.66
N LYS A 644 -7.13 -11.62 6.53
CA LYS A 644 -7.38 -12.14 7.89
C LYS A 644 -7.44 -11.07 8.97
N VAL A 645 -6.93 -9.88 8.72
CA VAL A 645 -6.87 -8.80 9.71
C VAL A 645 -7.59 -7.56 9.21
N VAL A 646 -7.07 -6.88 8.19
CA VAL A 646 -7.58 -5.57 7.77
C VAL A 646 -9.02 -5.67 7.29
N LYS A 647 -9.30 -6.60 6.40
CA LYS A 647 -10.65 -6.84 5.87
C LYS A 647 -11.62 -7.29 6.96
N GLN A 648 -11.20 -8.19 7.84
CA GLN A 648 -12.06 -8.68 8.92
C GLN A 648 -12.49 -7.55 9.87
N LEU A 649 -11.59 -6.62 10.19
CA LEU A 649 -11.91 -5.44 10.98
C LEU A 649 -12.77 -4.44 10.20
N GLY A 650 -12.49 -4.25 8.92
CA GLY A 650 -13.22 -3.31 8.06
C GLY A 650 -14.66 -3.75 7.72
N ASP A 651 -14.90 -5.06 7.65
CA ASP A 651 -16.23 -5.63 7.36
C ASP A 651 -17.13 -5.69 8.61
N MET A 652 -16.59 -5.40 9.81
CA MET A 652 -17.38 -5.38 11.04
C MET A 652 -18.35 -4.20 11.03
N ARG A 653 -19.63 -4.50 11.16
CA ARG A 653 -20.69 -3.52 11.40
C ARG A 653 -21.08 -3.60 12.88
N VAL A 654 -20.84 -2.53 13.61
CA VAL A 654 -21.10 -2.42 15.06
C VAL A 654 -22.07 -1.26 15.32
#